data_53e24d1fc03b5cacc17a42d302e0115c
#
_entry.id   53e24d1fc03b5cacc17a42d302e0115c
#
_cell.length_a   1.000
_cell.length_b   1.000
_cell.length_c   1.000
_cell.angle_alpha   90.00
_cell.angle_beta   90.00
_cell.angle_gamma   90.00
#
_symmetry.space_group_name_H-M   'P 1'
#
loop_
_entity.id
_entity.type
_entity.pdbx_description
1 polymer ?
#
loop_
_entity_poly.entity_id
_entity_poly.type
_entity_poly.pdbx_seq_one_letter_code
_entity_poly.pdbx_strand_id
1 'polypeptide(L)'
;MDTKRQCMALKASAGSGKTFALSVRFLALLFKGANPSEILTLTFTKKATAEMKERILDYLKILQQENLENEKEKSQNILKELEEKYHLDPSLVQNSAPKIYQRFLNAEIRISTIDAFFQSILRKFCWFVGLSANFEVNEDTKAHQQQLNEGFLSALNNEQLEELSVFITQCLSYDNYTSDSILERLRFLKNKLYLFDPNKKEPAFDEEGFLEKLRSLNEQIQNIETASDRAKTAIKCDSFRGFLNSSLTWLEKKSEYQSFKKLKSEIPTLESECEEIENDLKRYYEAKETAIFKKFPKFIQLYDNATSKIQALDFDAIKDKVHVLLNGYEEMPAEFFYFRLDSKIAHILIDEFQDTSLNDYKILAPFIDEIKAGIGQAKWHRSVFFVGDVKQSIYAFRGSFSSLFESVSKDFYHDNLQFNHRSAPLIINYVNTIFKKAYQNSPTAYLEQKYPKASQNKHATDGYVKVSLVADERELLLDQVLQEAQNLLEHCIDPKDITILCATNADALEIKNYLQENLSTIRPSTESSANLSQFVESKIIKNALKYALAEEPYKPFYKHSVLKLAGYLHDDAIALAGFNPKKESVAGFVWKVMEQFELYGEPAQSCLELAVGCEDADGFLEKLEAKSIASSHSKGAQIMTIHKSKGMQFPYVIVCERLGNPKSSHANQLLEEYNGTELLRLYYRMKNREIVDKDYARALNKEEAAKDHEEINVYYVAFTRAELGLIVVAKDKKESKKESKKESKNKTMREKLDLVPLEEGEIMPVISHQKEPLITSALIKPHAYGEQVQEIEEEPESDYEKNNDQEAINFGIALHKGLEYQYAYNIPKKSVLEYLNYHHGFYGLDYQALEESLELFENDAEIQTLFKNHALKGEVAFLFQGVVSRIDVLLWDKGQNLCVLDYKSSQNYQQSHKAQVSHYAEFLKTQAPHFKIQAGIIYAHKRLLEKLWV
;
A
#
# COMPACT_ATOMS: atom_id res chain seq x y z
N MET A 1 26.45 28.13 4.58
CA MET A 1 25.17 28.07 3.83
C MET A 1 24.45 29.37 4.08
N ASP A 2 23.95 30.00 3.05
CA ASP A 2 23.02 31.10 3.20
C ASP A 2 21.83 30.59 4.03
N THR A 3 21.54 31.19 5.17
CA THR A 3 20.46 30.77 6.09
C THR A 3 19.11 30.62 5.36
N LYS A 4 18.91 31.38 4.28
CA LYS A 4 17.73 31.30 3.42
C LYS A 4 17.57 29.99 2.67
N ARG A 5 18.64 29.19 2.47
CA ARG A 5 18.60 27.90 1.73
C ARG A 5 18.57 26.66 2.64
N GLN A 6 18.43 26.85 3.93
CA GLN A 6 18.36 25.73 4.87
C GLN A 6 17.01 25.00 4.77
N CYS A 7 15.91 25.73 4.57
CA CYS A 7 14.61 25.16 4.22
C CYS A 7 14.33 25.49 2.75
N MET A 8 14.31 24.47 1.90
CA MET A 8 14.17 24.64 0.44
C MET A 8 13.13 23.71 -0.12
N ALA A 9 12.26 24.24 -0.98
CA ALA A 9 11.27 23.50 -1.75
C ALA A 9 11.59 23.63 -3.24
N LEU A 10 11.92 22.53 -3.88
CA LEU A 10 12.27 22.48 -5.28
C LEU A 10 11.05 22.05 -6.11
N LYS A 11 10.45 23.00 -6.82
CA LYS A 11 9.37 22.73 -7.76
C LYS A 11 9.96 22.22 -9.07
N ALA A 12 9.58 21.03 -9.43
CA ALA A 12 10.12 20.34 -10.60
C ALA A 12 9.04 20.13 -11.65
N SER A 13 9.45 19.90 -12.89
CA SER A 13 8.59 19.35 -13.95
C SER A 13 8.98 17.89 -14.24
N ALA A 14 8.16 17.18 -15.01
CA ALA A 14 8.50 15.84 -15.45
C ALA A 14 9.82 15.84 -16.22
N GLY A 15 10.68 14.84 -15.97
CA GLY A 15 11.97 14.74 -16.68
C GLY A 15 13.03 15.77 -16.30
N SER A 16 12.79 16.65 -15.32
CA SER A 16 13.68 17.76 -14.97
C SER A 16 14.86 17.38 -14.05
N GLY A 17 15.07 16.11 -13.76
CA GLY A 17 16.20 15.66 -12.94
C GLY A 17 15.99 15.80 -11.43
N LYS A 18 14.76 15.64 -10.91
CA LYS A 18 14.44 15.66 -9.47
C LYS A 18 15.38 14.80 -8.64
N THR A 19 15.52 13.53 -9.01
CA THR A 19 16.37 12.57 -8.29
C THR A 19 17.85 12.94 -8.37
N PHE A 20 18.28 13.57 -9.48
CA PHE A 20 19.64 14.12 -9.61
C PHE A 20 19.87 15.25 -8.61
N ALA A 21 18.96 16.22 -8.56
CA ALA A 21 19.07 17.36 -7.63
C ALA A 21 19.06 16.90 -6.17
N LEU A 22 18.23 15.90 -5.82
CA LEU A 22 18.19 15.31 -4.49
C LEU A 22 19.51 14.59 -4.15
N SER A 23 20.07 13.81 -5.09
CA SER A 23 21.35 13.12 -4.91
C SER A 23 22.50 14.09 -4.74
N VAL A 24 22.55 15.16 -5.54
CA VAL A 24 23.57 16.21 -5.41
C VAL A 24 23.43 16.97 -4.07
N ARG A 25 22.18 17.20 -3.61
CA ARG A 25 21.95 17.77 -2.26
C ARG A 25 22.49 16.87 -1.16
N PHE A 26 22.24 15.57 -1.26
CA PHE A 26 22.77 14.59 -0.32
C PHE A 26 24.31 14.61 -0.28
N LEU A 27 24.93 14.57 -1.47
CA LEU A 27 26.39 14.68 -1.59
C LEU A 27 26.93 15.99 -1.01
N ALA A 28 26.28 17.11 -1.31
CA ALA A 28 26.69 18.40 -0.77
C ALA A 28 26.69 18.41 0.77
N LEU A 29 25.73 17.77 1.42
CA LEU A 29 25.70 17.63 2.88
C LEU A 29 26.88 16.78 3.38
N LEU A 30 27.18 15.65 2.72
CA LEU A 30 28.34 14.81 3.07
C LEU A 30 29.66 15.59 2.95
N PHE A 31 29.87 16.32 1.85
CA PHE A 31 31.08 17.12 1.63
C PHE A 31 31.16 18.33 2.59
N LYS A 32 30.04 18.80 3.12
CA LYS A 32 30.01 19.83 4.20
C LYS A 32 30.20 19.25 5.60
N GLY A 33 30.41 17.95 5.72
CA GLY A 33 30.79 17.27 6.96
C GLY A 33 29.65 16.55 7.69
N ALA A 34 28.42 16.54 7.16
CA ALA A 34 27.33 15.76 7.74
C ALA A 34 27.63 14.25 7.70
N ASN A 35 27.25 13.51 8.74
CA ASN A 35 27.32 12.06 8.72
C ASN A 35 26.19 11.48 7.89
N PRO A 36 26.40 10.36 7.15
CA PRO A 36 25.33 9.70 6.41
C PRO A 36 24.13 9.36 7.31
N SER A 37 24.35 9.01 8.57
CA SER A 37 23.31 8.70 9.56
C SER A 37 22.53 9.91 10.07
N GLU A 38 23.01 11.13 9.82
CA GLU A 38 22.33 12.38 10.18
C GLU A 38 21.39 12.87 9.08
N ILE A 39 21.43 12.23 7.89
CA ILE A 39 20.64 12.62 6.72
C ILE A 39 19.51 11.61 6.53
N LEU A 40 18.30 11.99 6.91
CA LEU A 40 17.09 11.22 6.63
C LEU A 40 16.58 11.56 5.23
N THR A 41 16.56 10.56 4.34
CA THR A 41 16.01 10.72 2.98
C THR A 41 14.81 9.80 2.82
N LEU A 42 13.67 10.40 2.54
CA LEU A 42 12.39 9.70 2.41
C LEU A 42 11.95 9.69 0.95
N THR A 43 11.54 8.52 0.47
CA THR A 43 10.99 8.31 -0.87
C THR A 43 9.61 7.65 -0.79
N PHE A 44 8.88 7.64 -1.90
CA PHE A 44 7.55 7.03 -1.93
C PHE A 44 7.56 5.51 -2.21
N THR A 45 8.55 4.99 -2.97
CA THR A 45 8.60 3.58 -3.37
C THR A 45 9.91 2.89 -3.00
N LYS A 46 9.85 1.56 -2.75
CA LYS A 46 11.04 0.72 -2.52
C LYS A 46 12.04 0.83 -3.69
N LYS A 47 11.55 0.90 -4.94
CA LYS A 47 12.37 1.07 -6.14
C LYS A 47 13.12 2.41 -6.13
N ALA A 48 12.44 3.52 -5.83
CA ALA A 48 13.09 4.84 -5.74
C ALA A 48 14.15 4.89 -4.63
N THR A 49 13.91 4.20 -3.51
CA THR A 49 14.89 4.04 -2.43
C THR A 49 16.16 3.33 -2.91
N ALA A 50 16.02 2.22 -3.63
CA ALA A 50 17.15 1.45 -4.17
C ALA A 50 17.93 2.27 -5.20
N GLU A 51 17.24 2.87 -6.18
CA GLU A 51 17.84 3.73 -7.20
C GLU A 51 18.59 4.92 -6.59
N MET A 52 18.07 5.52 -5.52
CA MET A 52 18.71 6.62 -4.82
C MET A 52 20.02 6.19 -4.16
N LYS A 53 20.02 5.05 -3.47
CA LYS A 53 21.23 4.49 -2.84
C LYS A 53 22.30 4.16 -3.88
N GLU A 54 21.92 3.48 -4.95
CA GLU A 54 22.81 3.12 -6.05
C GLU A 54 23.41 4.37 -6.71
N ARG A 55 22.59 5.36 -6.99
CA ARG A 55 23.02 6.63 -7.60
C ARG A 55 24.00 7.41 -6.74
N ILE A 56 23.79 7.49 -5.43
CA ILE A 56 24.72 8.15 -4.52
C ILE A 56 26.05 7.42 -4.51
N LEU A 57 26.04 6.07 -4.45
CA LEU A 57 27.23 5.24 -4.53
C LEU A 57 28.00 5.44 -5.84
N ASP A 58 27.31 5.46 -6.98
CA ASP A 58 27.91 5.67 -8.29
C ASP A 58 28.53 7.07 -8.38
N TYR A 59 27.84 8.09 -7.91
CA TYR A 59 28.38 9.45 -7.92
C TYR A 59 29.65 9.57 -7.04
N LEU A 60 29.65 8.95 -5.87
CA LEU A 60 30.85 8.90 -5.02
C LEU A 60 31.99 8.14 -5.68
N LYS A 61 31.72 7.04 -6.43
CA LYS A 61 32.74 6.32 -7.21
C LYS A 61 33.28 7.17 -8.35
N ILE A 62 32.41 7.82 -9.13
CA ILE A 62 32.79 8.68 -10.26
C ILE A 62 33.66 9.86 -9.77
N LEU A 63 33.38 10.43 -8.61
CA LEU A 63 34.15 11.53 -8.07
C LEU A 63 35.54 11.13 -7.56
N GLN A 64 35.80 9.82 -7.32
CA GLN A 64 37.09 9.30 -6.91
C GLN A 64 38.03 9.00 -8.08
N GLN A 65 37.47 8.78 -9.30
CA GLN A 65 38.23 8.28 -10.45
C GLN A 65 38.65 9.41 -11.35
N GLU A 66 39.97 9.65 -11.49
CA GLU A 66 40.51 10.67 -12.37
C GLU A 66 40.44 10.34 -13.88
N ASN A 67 40.17 9.05 -14.28
CA ASN A 67 40.60 8.58 -15.61
C ASN A 67 39.61 7.76 -16.45
N LEU A 68 38.32 7.72 -16.18
CA LEU A 68 37.41 7.04 -17.11
C LEU A 68 36.83 8.05 -18.11
N GLU A 69 37.27 8.00 -19.38
CA GLU A 69 36.80 8.92 -20.46
C GLU A 69 35.28 8.97 -20.60
N ASN A 70 34.60 7.86 -20.40
CA ASN A 70 33.14 7.73 -20.49
C ASN A 70 32.37 8.34 -19.32
N GLU A 71 33.02 8.70 -18.23
CA GLU A 71 32.38 9.25 -17.01
C GLU A 71 32.78 10.70 -16.71
N LYS A 72 33.70 11.26 -17.52
CA LYS A 72 34.17 12.66 -17.35
C LYS A 72 33.03 13.67 -17.41
N GLU A 73 32.10 13.49 -18.32
CA GLU A 73 30.96 14.40 -18.47
C GLU A 73 30.03 14.38 -17.24
N LYS A 74 29.75 13.19 -16.72
CA LYS A 74 28.95 13.04 -15.48
C LYS A 74 29.64 13.67 -14.30
N SER A 75 30.94 13.40 -14.13
CA SER A 75 31.76 13.98 -13.06
C SER A 75 31.76 15.50 -13.11
N GLN A 76 31.96 16.09 -14.31
CA GLN A 76 31.95 17.52 -14.52
C GLN A 76 30.59 18.14 -14.18
N ASN A 77 29.50 17.49 -14.59
CA ASN A 77 28.14 17.96 -14.27
C ASN A 77 27.86 17.96 -12.76
N ILE A 78 28.28 16.90 -12.04
CA ILE A 78 28.13 16.83 -10.57
C ILE A 78 28.98 17.90 -9.89
N LEU A 79 30.25 18.06 -10.28
CA LEU A 79 31.14 19.06 -9.71
C LEU A 79 30.64 20.47 -9.94
N LYS A 80 30.18 20.76 -11.14
CA LYS A 80 29.57 22.05 -11.50
C LYS A 80 28.35 22.38 -10.63
N GLU A 81 27.44 21.45 -10.44
CA GLU A 81 26.27 21.65 -9.58
C GLU A 81 26.67 21.84 -8.12
N LEU A 82 27.68 21.11 -7.62
CA LEU A 82 28.21 21.28 -6.26
C LEU A 82 28.87 22.63 -6.08
N GLU A 83 29.60 23.13 -7.08
CA GLU A 83 30.22 24.45 -7.05
C GLU A 83 29.17 25.59 -7.13
N GLU A 84 28.33 25.58 -8.17
CA GLU A 84 27.38 26.65 -8.46
C GLU A 84 26.30 26.80 -7.38
N LYS A 85 25.73 25.69 -6.92
CA LYS A 85 24.61 25.70 -5.98
C LYS A 85 25.01 25.63 -4.51
N TYR A 86 26.12 24.93 -4.21
CA TYR A 86 26.50 24.67 -2.84
C TYR A 86 27.83 25.29 -2.42
N HIS A 87 28.52 25.96 -3.37
CA HIS A 87 29.80 26.66 -3.15
C HIS A 87 30.88 25.71 -2.61
N LEU A 88 30.97 24.51 -3.17
CA LEU A 88 31.98 23.52 -2.85
C LEU A 88 33.05 23.56 -3.94
N ASP A 89 34.31 23.72 -3.53
CA ASP A 89 35.46 23.72 -4.45
C ASP A 89 35.63 22.31 -5.06
N PRO A 90 35.62 22.19 -6.41
CA PRO A 90 35.79 20.89 -7.10
C PRO A 90 37.02 20.11 -6.66
N SER A 91 38.14 20.79 -6.41
CA SER A 91 39.39 20.13 -5.97
C SER A 91 39.28 19.56 -4.55
N LEU A 92 38.60 20.26 -3.64
CA LEU A 92 38.32 19.76 -2.29
C LEU A 92 37.35 18.57 -2.32
N VAL A 93 36.35 18.62 -3.20
CA VAL A 93 35.40 17.50 -3.39
C VAL A 93 36.14 16.25 -3.86
N GLN A 94 36.96 16.32 -4.91
CA GLN A 94 37.71 15.20 -5.44
C GLN A 94 38.68 14.61 -4.41
N ASN A 95 39.44 15.45 -3.72
CA ASN A 95 40.41 15.02 -2.70
C ASN A 95 39.74 14.35 -1.49
N SER A 96 38.53 14.74 -1.14
CA SER A 96 37.81 14.17 0.01
C SER A 96 36.91 13.00 -0.35
N ALA A 97 36.59 12.79 -1.64
CA ALA A 97 35.67 11.77 -2.12
C ALA A 97 36.03 10.34 -1.65
N PRO A 98 37.30 9.87 -1.67
CA PRO A 98 37.64 8.53 -1.19
C PRO A 98 37.30 8.33 0.29
N LYS A 99 37.59 9.32 1.13
CA LYS A 99 37.29 9.27 2.56
C LYS A 99 35.79 9.27 2.82
N ILE A 100 35.03 10.07 2.08
CA ILE A 100 33.57 10.14 2.20
C ILE A 100 32.92 8.84 1.70
N TYR A 101 33.43 8.25 0.63
CA TYR A 101 32.96 6.96 0.13
C TYR A 101 33.11 5.86 1.18
N GLN A 102 34.28 5.72 1.79
CA GLN A 102 34.51 4.75 2.86
C GLN A 102 33.61 5.01 4.08
N ARG A 103 33.41 6.29 4.44
CA ARG A 103 32.51 6.66 5.53
C ARG A 103 31.05 6.32 5.20
N PHE A 104 30.63 6.49 3.94
CA PHE A 104 29.29 6.14 3.48
C PHE A 104 29.05 4.61 3.52
N LEU A 105 30.03 3.80 3.12
CA LEU A 105 29.92 2.35 3.17
C LEU A 105 29.82 1.80 4.61
N ASN A 106 30.48 2.44 5.56
CA ASN A 106 30.56 1.99 6.95
C ASN A 106 29.49 2.62 7.86
N ALA A 107 28.64 3.51 7.33
CA ALA A 107 27.64 4.19 8.12
C ALA A 107 26.26 3.55 7.97
N GLU A 108 25.43 3.72 9.00
CA GLU A 108 23.98 3.48 8.90
C GLU A 108 23.35 4.51 7.95
N ILE A 109 22.86 4.05 6.81
CA ILE A 109 22.26 4.92 5.79
C ILE A 109 20.76 4.99 6.00
N ARG A 110 20.23 6.20 6.25
CA ARG A 110 18.80 6.46 6.47
C ARG A 110 18.09 6.91 5.20
N ILE A 111 18.14 6.08 4.16
CA ILE A 111 17.37 6.25 2.93
C ILE A 111 16.33 5.14 2.91
N SER A 112 15.04 5.50 3.03
CA SER A 112 13.93 4.55 3.11
C SER A 112 12.65 5.10 2.51
N THR A 113 11.63 4.26 2.38
CA THR A 113 10.27 4.77 2.15
C THR A 113 9.70 5.39 3.42
N ILE A 114 8.71 6.29 3.28
CA ILE A 114 8.00 6.90 4.40
C ILE A 114 7.41 5.80 5.31
N ASP A 115 6.76 4.78 4.74
CA ASP A 115 6.17 3.68 5.49
C ASP A 115 7.23 2.86 6.24
N ALA A 116 8.38 2.57 5.61
CA ALA A 116 9.49 1.86 6.27
C ALA A 116 10.09 2.67 7.42
N PHE A 117 10.16 3.99 7.29
CA PHE A 117 10.60 4.87 8.38
C PHE A 117 9.63 4.82 9.56
N PHE A 118 8.32 4.91 9.32
CA PHE A 118 7.31 4.78 10.38
C PHE A 118 7.34 3.40 11.04
N GLN A 119 7.50 2.34 10.24
CA GLN A 119 7.67 0.99 10.78
C GLN A 119 8.92 0.91 11.70
N SER A 120 10.02 1.55 11.33
CA SER A 120 11.23 1.59 12.15
C SER A 120 11.03 2.32 13.48
N ILE A 121 10.26 3.41 13.47
CA ILE A 121 9.86 4.13 14.69
C ILE A 121 9.03 3.20 15.58
N LEU A 122 8.00 2.57 15.00
CA LEU A 122 7.11 1.69 15.76
C LEU A 122 7.86 0.50 16.34
N ARG A 123 8.78 -0.14 15.61
CA ARG A 123 9.64 -1.22 16.13
C ARG A 123 10.51 -0.76 17.30
N LYS A 124 11.03 0.47 17.24
CA LYS A 124 11.87 1.03 18.31
C LYS A 124 11.10 1.29 19.60
N PHE A 125 9.82 1.63 19.50
CA PHE A 125 8.96 2.02 20.63
C PHE A 125 7.73 1.12 20.81
N CYS A 126 7.75 -0.10 20.24
CA CYS A 126 6.61 -1.01 20.23
C CYS A 126 6.02 -1.29 21.62
N TRP A 127 6.85 -1.36 22.65
CA TRP A 127 6.45 -1.61 24.03
C TRP A 127 5.46 -0.58 24.58
N PHE A 128 5.61 0.68 24.20
CA PHE A 128 4.72 1.76 24.65
C PHE A 128 3.29 1.64 24.10
N VAL A 129 3.11 0.91 23.02
CA VAL A 129 1.79 0.67 22.40
C VAL A 129 1.33 -0.79 22.52
N GLY A 130 1.96 -1.54 23.44
CA GLY A 130 1.58 -2.93 23.72
C GLY A 130 1.89 -3.93 22.61
N LEU A 131 2.89 -3.65 21.78
CA LEU A 131 3.30 -4.50 20.66
C LEU A 131 4.61 -5.24 20.96
N SER A 132 4.76 -6.44 20.40
CA SER A 132 6.04 -7.13 20.30
C SER A 132 6.94 -6.45 19.25
N ALA A 133 8.26 -6.51 19.43
CA ALA A 133 9.22 -6.01 18.43
C ALA A 133 9.13 -6.76 17.10
N ASN A 134 8.64 -7.98 17.12
CA ASN A 134 8.47 -8.87 15.97
C ASN A 134 7.04 -8.84 15.39
N PHE A 135 6.29 -7.74 15.61
CA PHE A 135 4.96 -7.64 15.01
C PHE A 135 5.02 -7.83 13.49
N GLU A 136 4.03 -8.53 12.97
CA GLU A 136 3.91 -8.78 11.53
C GLU A 136 3.22 -7.62 10.83
N VAL A 137 3.68 -7.32 9.62
CA VAL A 137 3.05 -6.32 8.74
C VAL A 137 2.34 -7.06 7.62
N ASN A 138 1.02 -6.92 7.60
CA ASN A 138 0.21 -7.51 6.54
C ASN A 138 0.18 -6.57 5.33
N GLU A 139 0.77 -7.02 4.23
CA GLU A 139 0.76 -6.28 2.97
C GLU A 139 -0.58 -6.45 2.20
N ASP A 140 -1.35 -7.49 2.49
CA ASP A 140 -2.68 -7.69 1.93
C ASP A 140 -3.74 -6.97 2.77
N THR A 141 -4.00 -5.73 2.37
CA THR A 141 -4.97 -4.86 3.06
C THR A 141 -6.40 -5.41 3.01
N LYS A 142 -6.78 -6.20 2.00
CA LYS A 142 -8.15 -6.73 1.89
C LYS A 142 -8.38 -7.90 2.84
N ALA A 143 -7.48 -8.89 2.83
CA ALA A 143 -7.56 -10.02 3.76
C ALA A 143 -7.48 -9.54 5.21
N HIS A 144 -6.58 -8.59 5.49
CA HIS A 144 -6.48 -7.99 6.82
C HIS A 144 -7.77 -7.26 7.23
N GLN A 145 -8.36 -6.45 6.35
CA GLN A 145 -9.62 -5.76 6.63
C GLN A 145 -10.76 -6.76 6.89
N GLN A 146 -10.82 -7.85 6.14
CA GLN A 146 -11.80 -8.92 6.38
C GLN A 146 -11.61 -9.54 7.76
N GLN A 147 -10.38 -9.88 8.15
CA GLN A 147 -10.05 -10.40 9.47
C GLN A 147 -10.46 -9.43 10.60
N LEU A 148 -10.21 -8.12 10.42
CA LEU A 148 -10.64 -7.09 11.36
C LEU A 148 -12.17 -7.03 11.48
N ASN A 149 -12.88 -7.11 10.37
CA ASN A 149 -14.34 -7.09 10.33
C ASN A 149 -14.94 -8.34 11.00
N GLU A 150 -14.38 -9.52 10.73
CA GLU A 150 -14.80 -10.79 11.36
C GLU A 150 -14.55 -10.75 12.87
N GLY A 151 -13.37 -10.28 13.30
CA GLY A 151 -13.05 -10.10 14.71
C GLY A 151 -13.99 -9.13 15.42
N PHE A 152 -14.34 -8.01 14.76
CA PHE A 152 -15.30 -7.05 15.28
C PHE A 152 -16.70 -7.67 15.44
N LEU A 153 -17.23 -8.30 14.38
CA LEU A 153 -18.56 -8.89 14.39
C LEU A 153 -18.67 -10.03 15.43
N SER A 154 -17.64 -10.84 15.59
CA SER A 154 -17.58 -11.93 16.57
C SER A 154 -17.52 -11.44 18.02
N ALA A 155 -17.02 -10.23 18.26
CA ALA A 155 -16.91 -9.63 19.58
C ALA A 155 -18.21 -8.98 20.07
N LEU A 156 -19.19 -8.76 19.20
CA LEU A 156 -20.45 -8.11 19.54
C LEU A 156 -21.46 -9.09 20.13
N ASN A 157 -22.20 -8.64 21.15
CA ASN A 157 -23.36 -9.37 21.62
C ASN A 157 -24.59 -9.16 20.73
N ASN A 158 -25.66 -9.94 20.94
CA ASN A 158 -26.86 -9.89 20.08
C ASN A 158 -27.52 -8.50 20.04
N GLU A 159 -27.57 -7.77 21.16
CA GLU A 159 -28.14 -6.42 21.24
C GLU A 159 -27.32 -5.44 20.43
N GLN A 160 -25.99 -5.50 20.54
CA GLN A 160 -25.06 -4.66 19.78
C GLN A 160 -25.09 -4.98 18.27
N LEU A 161 -25.27 -6.26 17.90
CA LEU A 161 -25.45 -6.67 16.50
C LEU A 161 -26.76 -6.13 15.92
N GLU A 162 -27.85 -6.17 16.67
CA GLU A 162 -29.12 -5.59 16.24
C GLU A 162 -29.02 -4.08 16.06
N GLU A 163 -28.40 -3.37 17.03
CA GLU A 163 -28.17 -1.92 16.91
C GLU A 163 -27.27 -1.57 15.72
N LEU A 164 -26.22 -2.37 15.47
CA LEU A 164 -25.32 -2.19 14.32
C LEU A 164 -26.07 -2.43 13.01
N SER A 165 -26.91 -3.47 12.95
CA SER A 165 -27.76 -3.76 11.77
C SER A 165 -28.70 -2.61 11.45
N VAL A 166 -29.37 -2.04 12.46
CA VAL A 166 -30.22 -0.86 12.32
C VAL A 166 -29.40 0.35 11.85
N PHE A 167 -28.22 0.57 12.41
CA PHE A 167 -27.31 1.64 12.01
C PHE A 167 -26.88 1.51 10.54
N ILE A 168 -26.42 0.32 10.13
CA ILE A 168 -26.03 0.02 8.75
C ILE A 168 -27.21 0.25 7.81
N THR A 169 -28.41 -0.23 8.17
CA THR A 169 -29.61 -0.05 7.37
C THR A 169 -29.94 1.44 7.20
N GLN A 170 -29.81 2.25 8.24
CA GLN A 170 -30.00 3.70 8.18
C GLN A 170 -28.98 4.37 7.25
N CYS A 171 -27.73 3.92 7.27
CA CYS A 171 -26.68 4.39 6.36
C CYS A 171 -26.92 3.95 4.92
N LEU A 172 -27.38 2.71 4.69
CA LEU A 172 -27.63 2.16 3.35
C LEU A 172 -28.92 2.67 2.70
N SER A 173 -29.89 3.15 3.48
CA SER A 173 -31.22 3.49 2.97
C SER A 173 -31.24 4.57 1.89
N TYR A 174 -30.14 5.28 1.67
CA TYR A 174 -30.06 6.40 0.72
C TYR A 174 -29.10 6.21 -0.44
N ASP A 175 -28.14 5.30 -0.32
CA ASP A 175 -27.10 5.05 -1.33
C ASP A 175 -26.79 3.57 -1.44
N ASN A 176 -26.36 3.10 -2.63
CA ASN A 176 -26.01 1.71 -2.93
C ASN A 176 -24.65 1.29 -2.32
N TYR A 177 -24.41 1.59 -1.04
CA TYR A 177 -23.18 1.20 -0.34
C TYR A 177 -23.27 -0.22 0.22
N THR A 178 -22.12 -0.89 0.29
CA THR A 178 -22.00 -2.19 0.95
C THR A 178 -21.77 -2.00 2.45
N SER A 179 -22.15 -3.01 3.26
CA SER A 179 -21.88 -3.03 4.71
C SER A 179 -20.38 -2.89 5.00
N ASP A 180 -19.52 -3.47 4.17
CA ASP A 180 -18.07 -3.43 4.32
C ASP A 180 -17.52 -2.01 4.28
N SER A 181 -18.07 -1.16 3.39
CA SER A 181 -17.65 0.24 3.32
C SER A 181 -17.96 1.04 4.60
N ILE A 182 -18.98 0.66 5.37
CA ILE A 182 -19.31 1.31 6.65
C ILE A 182 -18.31 0.89 7.73
N LEU A 183 -17.97 -0.40 7.80
CA LEU A 183 -16.98 -0.92 8.77
C LEU A 183 -15.60 -0.31 8.56
N GLU A 184 -15.15 -0.19 7.30
CA GLU A 184 -13.92 0.53 6.96
C GLU A 184 -13.94 1.99 7.45
N ARG A 185 -15.11 2.64 7.42
CA ARG A 185 -15.26 4.03 7.92
C ARG A 185 -15.13 4.13 9.42
N LEU A 186 -15.58 3.15 10.19
CA LEU A 186 -15.39 3.13 11.65
C LEU A 186 -13.89 3.20 12.00
N ARG A 187 -13.07 2.44 11.30
CA ARG A 187 -11.62 2.46 11.46
C ARG A 187 -11.02 3.83 11.11
N PHE A 188 -11.37 4.37 9.94
CA PHE A 188 -10.88 5.66 9.46
C PHE A 188 -11.24 6.83 10.38
N LEU A 189 -12.39 6.77 11.07
CA LEU A 189 -12.89 7.83 11.94
C LEU A 189 -12.36 7.75 13.38
N LYS A 190 -11.60 6.70 13.74
CA LYS A 190 -11.06 6.51 15.10
C LYS A 190 -10.34 7.76 15.63
N ASN A 191 -9.45 8.34 14.84
CA ASN A 191 -8.68 9.52 15.23
C ASN A 191 -9.41 10.86 15.00
N LYS A 192 -10.70 10.80 14.62
CA LYS A 192 -11.53 11.96 14.27
C LYS A 192 -12.77 12.10 15.19
N LEU A 193 -12.77 11.40 16.32
CA LEU A 193 -13.88 11.42 17.28
C LEU A 193 -14.25 12.84 17.75
N TYR A 194 -13.29 13.77 17.78
CA TYR A 194 -13.51 15.18 18.15
C TYR A 194 -14.49 15.93 17.23
N LEU A 195 -14.78 15.40 16.02
CA LEU A 195 -15.72 15.99 15.07
C LEU A 195 -17.17 15.62 15.39
N PHE A 196 -17.39 14.64 16.26
CA PHE A 196 -18.72 14.17 16.61
C PHE A 196 -19.13 14.72 17.97
N ASP A 197 -20.15 15.60 17.97
CA ASP A 197 -20.77 16.08 19.22
C ASP A 197 -21.94 15.17 19.60
N PRO A 198 -21.80 14.33 20.63
CA PRO A 198 -22.88 13.44 21.07
C PRO A 198 -24.06 14.19 21.66
N ASN A 199 -23.86 15.45 22.08
CA ASN A 199 -24.88 16.28 22.72
C ASN A 199 -25.61 17.20 21.71
N LYS A 200 -25.21 17.18 20.44
CA LYS A 200 -25.86 18.00 19.40
C LYS A 200 -27.33 17.65 19.34
N LYS A 201 -28.22 18.67 19.53
CA LYS A 201 -29.67 18.47 19.43
C LYS A 201 -30.05 18.13 18.00
N GLU A 202 -30.84 17.09 17.85
CA GLU A 202 -31.39 16.69 16.56
C GLU A 202 -32.51 17.66 16.18
N PRO A 203 -32.47 18.34 15.03
CA PRO A 203 -33.55 19.18 14.57
C PRO A 203 -34.81 18.34 14.36
N ALA A 204 -35.98 18.88 14.78
CA ALA A 204 -37.23 18.20 14.51
C ALA A 204 -37.60 18.37 13.02
N PHE A 205 -37.99 17.26 12.39
CA PHE A 205 -38.52 17.24 11.03
C PHE A 205 -39.92 16.57 11.06
N ASP A 206 -40.92 17.25 10.49
CA ASP A 206 -42.27 16.74 10.32
C ASP A 206 -42.50 16.35 8.86
N GLU A 207 -42.45 15.03 8.59
CA GLU A 207 -42.61 14.47 7.24
C GLU A 207 -44.06 14.69 6.71
N GLU A 208 -45.09 14.55 7.56
CA GLU A 208 -46.48 14.74 7.14
C GLU A 208 -46.76 16.21 6.80
N GLY A 209 -46.36 17.14 7.66
CA GLY A 209 -46.46 18.57 7.40
C GLY A 209 -45.70 19.03 6.17
N PHE A 210 -44.51 18.42 5.90
CA PHE A 210 -43.78 18.67 4.67
C PHE A 210 -44.55 18.21 3.43
N LEU A 211 -45.13 17.01 3.45
CA LEU A 211 -45.92 16.48 2.34
C LEU A 211 -47.21 17.26 2.11
N GLU A 212 -47.85 17.78 3.18
CA GLU A 212 -49.02 18.66 3.08
C GLU A 212 -48.65 19.96 2.36
N LYS A 213 -47.56 20.61 2.68
CA LYS A 213 -47.07 21.80 1.98
C LYS A 213 -46.80 21.53 0.48
N LEU A 214 -46.19 20.40 0.15
CA LEU A 214 -45.97 19.99 -1.24
C LEU A 214 -47.31 19.79 -1.98
N ARG A 215 -48.31 19.14 -1.34
CA ARG A 215 -49.64 18.92 -1.93
C ARG A 215 -50.33 20.24 -2.15
N SER A 216 -50.31 21.14 -1.16
CA SER A 216 -50.92 22.47 -1.25
C SER A 216 -50.32 23.25 -2.43
N LEU A 217 -49.01 23.34 -2.56
CA LEU A 217 -48.35 24.02 -3.67
C LEU A 217 -48.65 23.35 -5.02
N ASN A 218 -48.71 22.01 -5.06
CA ASN A 218 -49.08 21.29 -6.27
C ASN A 218 -50.53 21.56 -6.68
N GLU A 219 -51.48 21.60 -5.74
CA GLU A 219 -52.87 21.91 -5.99
C GLU A 219 -53.04 23.33 -6.53
N GLN A 220 -52.34 24.32 -5.97
CA GLN A 220 -52.32 25.69 -6.49
C GLN A 220 -51.90 25.72 -7.96
N ILE A 221 -50.83 25.02 -8.32
CA ILE A 221 -50.30 24.94 -9.69
C ILE A 221 -51.25 24.19 -10.63
N GLN A 222 -51.87 23.10 -10.17
CA GLN A 222 -52.84 22.33 -10.96
C GLN A 222 -54.08 23.18 -11.35
N ASN A 223 -54.51 24.07 -10.47
CA ASN A 223 -55.67 24.94 -10.68
C ASN A 223 -55.43 26.11 -11.65
N ILE A 224 -54.20 26.32 -12.09
CA ILE A 224 -53.88 27.38 -13.05
C ILE A 224 -53.96 26.83 -14.48
N GLU A 225 -54.90 27.35 -15.24
CA GLU A 225 -55.14 26.93 -16.64
C GLU A 225 -53.93 27.19 -17.53
N THR A 226 -53.18 28.27 -17.29
CA THR A 226 -52.00 28.66 -18.07
C THR A 226 -50.72 27.90 -17.70
N ALA A 227 -50.77 27.05 -16.67
CA ALA A 227 -49.65 26.24 -16.22
C ALA A 227 -49.32 25.15 -17.24
N SER A 228 -48.06 25.05 -17.59
CA SER A 228 -47.56 24.00 -18.50
C SER A 228 -47.60 22.61 -17.84
N ASP A 229 -47.78 21.54 -18.62
CA ASP A 229 -47.74 20.15 -18.11
C ASP A 229 -46.47 19.86 -17.34
N ARG A 230 -45.37 20.47 -17.74
CA ARG A 230 -44.09 20.35 -17.05
C ARG A 230 -44.10 21.03 -15.66
N ALA A 231 -44.81 22.11 -15.50
CA ALA A 231 -45.04 22.75 -14.19
C ALA A 231 -45.93 21.88 -13.30
N LYS A 232 -46.99 21.34 -13.85
CA LYS A 232 -47.97 20.48 -13.14
C LYS A 232 -47.37 19.14 -12.69
N THR A 233 -46.35 18.64 -13.40
CA THR A 233 -45.69 17.38 -13.06
C THR A 233 -44.44 17.57 -12.19
N ALA A 234 -43.89 18.79 -12.12
CA ALA A 234 -42.59 19.05 -11.44
C ALA A 234 -42.65 18.76 -9.92
N ILE A 235 -43.77 19.04 -9.26
CA ILE A 235 -43.92 18.91 -7.80
C ILE A 235 -44.69 17.63 -7.42
N LYS A 236 -45.31 16.94 -8.38
CA LYS A 236 -46.15 15.77 -8.09
C LYS A 236 -45.33 14.66 -7.46
N CYS A 237 -45.63 14.31 -6.22
CA CYS A 237 -44.98 13.26 -5.47
C CYS A 237 -45.94 12.56 -4.51
N ASP A 238 -45.95 11.23 -4.52
CA ASP A 238 -46.87 10.42 -3.71
C ASP A 238 -46.27 10.06 -2.33
N SER A 239 -44.94 10.21 -2.16
CA SER A 239 -44.24 9.90 -0.93
C SER A 239 -42.97 10.73 -0.78
N PHE A 240 -42.53 10.94 0.45
CA PHE A 240 -41.28 11.65 0.74
C PHE A 240 -40.02 10.98 0.07
N ARG A 241 -39.97 9.66 0.06
CA ARG A 241 -38.92 8.92 -0.65
C ARG A 241 -38.98 9.17 -2.17
N GLY A 242 -40.16 9.23 -2.74
CA GLY A 242 -40.41 9.60 -4.14
C GLY A 242 -39.92 11.01 -4.44
N PHE A 243 -40.22 11.96 -3.53
CA PHE A 243 -39.72 13.34 -3.59
C PHE A 243 -38.19 13.41 -3.60
N LEU A 244 -37.49 12.78 -2.64
CA LEU A 244 -36.03 12.76 -2.58
C LEU A 244 -35.38 12.14 -3.83
N ASN A 245 -36.08 11.26 -4.52
CA ASN A 245 -35.61 10.63 -5.76
C ASN A 245 -35.95 11.39 -7.04
N SER A 246 -36.80 12.41 -6.93
CA SER A 246 -37.21 13.24 -8.07
C SER A 246 -36.15 14.29 -8.41
N SER A 247 -36.32 14.96 -9.55
CA SER A 247 -35.52 16.13 -9.92
C SER A 247 -35.99 17.35 -9.17
N LEU A 248 -35.21 17.91 -8.27
CA LEU A 248 -35.53 19.09 -7.50
C LEU A 248 -35.04 20.40 -8.16
N THR A 249 -34.85 20.43 -9.48
CA THR A 249 -34.41 21.63 -10.23
C THR A 249 -35.37 22.79 -10.08
N TRP A 250 -36.65 22.52 -9.84
CA TRP A 250 -37.63 23.55 -9.59
C TRP A 250 -37.42 24.23 -8.22
N LEU A 251 -37.00 23.48 -7.21
CA LEU A 251 -36.69 24.00 -5.87
C LEU A 251 -35.40 24.83 -5.88
N GLU A 252 -34.40 24.37 -6.64
CA GLU A 252 -33.13 25.09 -6.83
C GLU A 252 -33.36 26.47 -7.49
N LYS A 253 -34.19 26.51 -8.55
CA LYS A 253 -34.44 27.71 -9.36
C LYS A 253 -35.61 28.55 -8.90
N LYS A 254 -36.51 28.01 -8.09
CA LYS A 254 -37.69 28.65 -7.55
C LYS A 254 -38.50 29.39 -8.65
N SER A 255 -38.79 30.67 -8.44
CA SER A 255 -39.49 31.51 -9.43
C SER A 255 -38.78 31.70 -10.76
N GLU A 256 -37.45 31.42 -10.84
CA GLU A 256 -36.67 31.45 -12.10
C GLU A 256 -36.74 30.14 -12.90
N TYR A 257 -37.33 29.08 -12.34
CA TYR A 257 -37.57 27.86 -13.09
C TYR A 257 -38.44 28.15 -14.32
N GLN A 258 -37.93 27.76 -15.51
CA GLN A 258 -38.59 28.18 -16.78
C GLN A 258 -40.08 27.89 -16.84
N SER A 259 -40.52 26.78 -16.25
CA SER A 259 -41.95 26.44 -16.17
C SER A 259 -42.74 27.23 -15.11
N PHE A 260 -42.05 27.86 -14.14
CA PHE A 260 -42.65 28.65 -13.08
C PHE A 260 -42.62 30.15 -13.34
N LYS A 261 -41.91 30.62 -14.34
CA LYS A 261 -41.80 32.06 -14.66
C LYS A 261 -43.15 32.72 -14.89
N LYS A 262 -44.12 32.01 -15.53
CA LYS A 262 -45.46 32.50 -15.77
C LYS A 262 -46.35 32.39 -14.51
N LEU A 263 -46.02 31.51 -13.59
CA LEU A 263 -46.78 31.28 -12.36
C LEU A 263 -46.51 32.34 -11.29
N LYS A 264 -45.37 33.06 -11.40
CA LYS A 264 -45.02 34.12 -10.43
C LYS A 264 -46.06 35.25 -10.30
N SER A 265 -46.77 35.56 -11.37
CA SER A 265 -47.85 36.56 -11.34
C SER A 265 -49.18 36.02 -10.81
N GLU A 266 -49.38 34.68 -10.85
CA GLU A 266 -50.62 34.03 -10.46
C GLU A 266 -50.55 33.44 -9.05
N ILE A 267 -49.35 33.11 -8.57
CA ILE A 267 -49.06 32.69 -7.20
C ILE A 267 -48.02 33.64 -6.58
N PRO A 268 -48.47 34.72 -5.93
CA PRO A 268 -47.54 35.66 -5.29
C PRO A 268 -46.67 35.06 -4.18
N THR A 269 -47.16 34.00 -3.54
CA THR A 269 -46.52 33.27 -2.44
C THR A 269 -45.55 32.16 -2.92
N LEU A 270 -45.44 31.92 -4.23
CA LEU A 270 -44.65 30.82 -4.79
C LEU A 270 -43.19 30.80 -4.26
N GLU A 271 -42.57 31.96 -4.18
CA GLU A 271 -41.19 32.06 -3.73
C GLU A 271 -41.02 31.73 -2.24
N SER A 272 -41.90 32.29 -1.39
CA SER A 272 -41.92 32.02 0.05
C SER A 272 -42.29 30.57 0.38
N GLU A 273 -43.22 29.97 -0.36
CA GLU A 273 -43.56 28.53 -0.18
C GLU A 273 -42.38 27.61 -0.60
N CYS A 274 -41.70 27.94 -1.70
CA CYS A 274 -40.50 27.24 -2.08
C CYS A 274 -39.37 27.37 -1.03
N GLU A 275 -39.22 28.54 -0.39
CA GLU A 275 -38.22 28.76 0.68
C GLU A 275 -38.60 28.00 1.96
N GLU A 276 -39.87 27.88 2.30
CA GLU A 276 -40.31 27.06 3.43
C GLU A 276 -40.01 25.58 3.19
N ILE A 277 -40.30 25.06 1.98
CA ILE A 277 -39.98 23.69 1.58
C ILE A 277 -38.45 23.45 1.60
N GLU A 278 -37.66 24.41 1.12
CA GLU A 278 -36.20 24.37 1.17
C GLU A 278 -35.70 24.29 2.62
N ASN A 279 -36.22 25.12 3.52
CA ASN A 279 -35.84 25.15 4.92
C ASN A 279 -36.22 23.86 5.66
N ASP A 280 -37.43 23.31 5.38
CA ASP A 280 -37.83 22.04 5.98
C ASP A 280 -36.97 20.87 5.46
N LEU A 281 -36.66 20.85 4.17
CA LEU A 281 -35.77 19.85 3.59
C LEU A 281 -34.35 19.95 4.16
N LYS A 282 -33.83 21.16 4.39
CA LYS A 282 -32.58 21.40 5.08
C LYS A 282 -32.58 20.83 6.49
N ARG A 283 -33.67 21.07 7.25
CA ARG A 283 -33.83 20.47 8.60
C ARG A 283 -33.82 18.95 8.56
N TYR A 284 -34.47 18.35 7.56
CA TYR A 284 -34.41 16.90 7.37
C TYR A 284 -33.01 16.38 7.22
N TYR A 285 -32.20 16.98 6.33
CA TYR A 285 -30.83 16.56 6.12
C TYR A 285 -29.94 16.72 7.37
N GLU A 286 -30.11 17.84 8.10
CA GLU A 286 -29.42 18.10 9.35
C GLU A 286 -29.86 17.12 10.47
N ALA A 287 -31.15 16.78 10.57
CA ALA A 287 -31.64 15.80 11.52
C ALA A 287 -31.05 14.42 11.25
N LYS A 288 -31.09 13.98 9.99
CA LYS A 288 -30.57 12.69 9.60
C LYS A 288 -29.04 12.56 9.78
N GLU A 289 -28.28 13.57 9.37
CA GLU A 289 -26.85 13.61 9.61
C GLU A 289 -26.53 13.54 11.11
N THR A 290 -27.27 14.32 11.93
CA THR A 290 -27.08 14.32 13.39
C THR A 290 -27.38 12.96 14.01
N ALA A 291 -28.49 12.32 13.58
CA ALA A 291 -28.87 10.98 14.04
C ALA A 291 -27.80 9.91 13.71
N ILE A 292 -27.22 9.97 12.51
CA ILE A 292 -26.14 9.07 12.07
C ILE A 292 -24.85 9.37 12.86
N PHE A 293 -24.46 10.64 12.96
CA PHE A 293 -23.20 11.03 13.60
C PHE A 293 -23.17 10.77 15.11
N LYS A 294 -24.30 10.81 15.80
CA LYS A 294 -24.40 10.42 17.21
C LYS A 294 -24.07 8.95 17.47
N LYS A 295 -24.27 8.07 16.49
CA LYS A 295 -24.01 6.64 16.64
C LYS A 295 -22.57 6.24 16.34
N PHE A 296 -21.86 7.04 15.51
CA PHE A 296 -20.47 6.74 15.16
C PHE A 296 -19.54 6.55 16.35
N PRO A 297 -19.50 7.44 17.37
CA PRO A 297 -18.56 7.28 18.48
C PRO A 297 -18.70 5.94 19.20
N LYS A 298 -19.93 5.46 19.41
CA LYS A 298 -20.20 4.15 20.04
C LYS A 298 -19.61 3.01 19.21
N PHE A 299 -19.90 2.97 17.91
CA PHE A 299 -19.43 1.88 17.06
C PHE A 299 -17.93 1.95 16.76
N ILE A 300 -17.36 3.15 16.66
CA ILE A 300 -15.90 3.33 16.56
C ILE A 300 -15.21 2.76 17.79
N GLN A 301 -15.72 3.04 18.98
CA GLN A 301 -15.15 2.55 20.23
C GLN A 301 -15.27 1.02 20.36
N LEU A 302 -16.43 0.46 19.97
CA LEU A 302 -16.63 -0.99 19.92
C LEU A 302 -15.68 -1.67 18.93
N TYR A 303 -15.51 -1.06 17.74
CA TYR A 303 -14.61 -1.56 16.71
C TYR A 303 -13.15 -1.54 17.19
N ASP A 304 -12.73 -0.43 17.81
CA ASP A 304 -11.39 -0.30 18.33
C ASP A 304 -11.08 -1.32 19.44
N ASN A 305 -11.99 -1.48 20.39
CA ASN A 305 -11.85 -2.46 21.47
C ASN A 305 -11.75 -3.91 20.96
N ALA A 306 -12.52 -4.25 19.93
CA ALA A 306 -12.52 -5.59 19.34
C ALA A 306 -11.24 -5.86 18.55
N THR A 307 -10.78 -4.87 17.77
CA THR A 307 -9.64 -5.01 16.84
C THR A 307 -8.29 -4.75 17.50
N SER A 308 -8.24 -4.08 18.65
CA SER A 308 -6.99 -3.77 19.37
C SER A 308 -6.17 -5.00 19.78
N LYS A 309 -6.80 -6.17 19.89
CA LYS A 309 -6.17 -7.44 20.27
C LYS A 309 -5.51 -8.15 19.07
N ILE A 310 -5.78 -7.72 17.86
CA ILE A 310 -5.20 -8.32 16.65
C ILE A 310 -3.78 -7.78 16.47
N GLN A 311 -2.80 -8.65 16.53
CA GLN A 311 -1.37 -8.28 16.50
C GLN A 311 -0.84 -7.97 15.09
N ALA A 312 -1.46 -8.49 14.04
CA ALA A 312 -1.09 -8.15 12.68
C ALA A 312 -1.49 -6.71 12.37
N LEU A 313 -0.57 -5.92 11.84
CA LEU A 313 -0.78 -4.52 11.50
C LEU A 313 -0.66 -4.32 10.00
N ASP A 314 -1.54 -3.52 9.42
CA ASP A 314 -1.32 -2.95 8.11
C ASP A 314 -0.63 -1.58 8.20
N PHE A 315 -0.31 -0.99 7.05
CA PHE A 315 0.39 0.29 6.99
C PHE A 315 -0.37 1.44 7.66
N ASP A 316 -1.71 1.45 7.58
CA ASP A 316 -2.52 2.50 8.21
C ASP A 316 -2.53 2.37 9.73
N ALA A 317 -2.62 1.14 10.26
CA ALA A 317 -2.51 0.89 11.70
C ALA A 317 -1.12 1.27 12.25
N ILE A 318 -0.06 1.05 11.46
CA ILE A 318 1.30 1.51 11.82
C ILE A 318 1.34 3.03 11.94
N LYS A 319 0.80 3.75 10.95
CA LYS A 319 0.73 5.22 10.97
C LYS A 319 -0.05 5.74 12.17
N ASP A 320 -1.20 5.15 12.46
CA ASP A 320 -2.04 5.54 13.60
C ASP A 320 -1.30 5.35 14.93
N LYS A 321 -0.63 4.20 15.11
CA LYS A 321 0.15 3.93 16.33
C LYS A 321 1.36 4.86 16.46
N VAL A 322 2.06 5.15 15.37
CA VAL A 322 3.17 6.12 15.37
C VAL A 322 2.67 7.53 15.67
N HIS A 323 1.51 7.92 15.12
CA HIS A 323 0.89 9.20 15.43
C HIS A 323 0.55 9.34 16.92
N VAL A 324 -0.01 8.29 17.53
CA VAL A 324 -0.29 8.26 18.98
C VAL A 324 1.00 8.39 19.79
N LEU A 325 2.03 7.63 19.46
CA LEU A 325 3.34 7.71 20.14
C LEU A 325 3.94 9.12 20.09
N LEU A 326 3.95 9.73 18.90
CA LEU A 326 4.61 11.01 18.69
C LEU A 326 3.81 12.23 19.19
N ASN A 327 2.53 12.07 19.50
CA ASN A 327 1.72 13.12 20.13
C ASN A 327 1.68 13.04 21.66
N GLY A 328 2.42 12.11 22.24
CA GLY A 328 2.45 11.84 23.68
C GLY A 328 1.53 10.68 24.06
N TYR A 329 2.07 9.75 24.84
CA TYR A 329 1.37 8.57 25.33
C TYR A 329 1.27 8.65 26.84
N GLU A 330 0.04 8.59 27.38
CA GLU A 330 -0.39 8.60 28.80
C GLU A 330 0.61 9.10 29.86
N GLU A 331 1.79 8.50 29.99
CA GLU A 331 2.81 8.82 30.99
C GLU A 331 4.09 9.41 30.40
N MET A 332 4.22 9.45 29.03
CA MET A 332 5.42 9.91 28.36
C MET A 332 5.12 11.05 27.42
N PRO A 333 5.74 12.22 27.59
CA PRO A 333 5.55 13.36 26.73
C PRO A 333 6.13 13.11 25.33
N ALA A 334 5.57 13.76 24.31
CA ALA A 334 6.00 13.65 22.93
C ALA A 334 7.51 13.93 22.76
N GLU A 335 8.05 14.87 23.51
CA GLU A 335 9.45 15.28 23.52
C GLU A 335 10.41 14.13 23.82
N PHE A 336 9.99 13.16 24.65
CA PHE A 336 10.79 11.97 24.95
C PHE A 336 11.05 11.14 23.68
N PHE A 337 10.00 10.88 22.89
CA PHE A 337 10.11 10.10 21.65
C PHE A 337 10.93 10.84 20.60
N TYR A 338 10.71 12.15 20.45
CA TYR A 338 11.48 12.99 19.56
C TYR A 338 12.95 13.03 19.95
N PHE A 339 13.27 13.25 21.20
CA PHE A 339 14.65 13.26 21.69
C PHE A 339 15.37 11.94 21.39
N ARG A 340 14.68 10.82 21.60
CA ARG A 340 15.24 9.48 21.32
C ARG A 340 15.40 9.17 19.83
N LEU A 341 14.63 9.80 18.97
CA LEU A 341 14.70 9.69 17.52
C LEU A 341 15.61 10.73 16.90
N ASP A 342 15.48 11.97 17.34
CA ASP A 342 16.04 13.18 16.73
C ASP A 342 17.51 13.40 17.08
N SER A 343 18.03 12.88 18.18
CA SER A 343 19.44 13.09 18.60
C SER A 343 20.47 12.79 17.49
N LYS A 344 20.04 12.28 16.34
CA LYS A 344 20.87 11.90 15.19
C LYS A 344 20.38 12.43 13.84
N ILE A 345 19.22 13.08 13.72
CA ILE A 345 18.70 13.59 12.44
C ILE A 345 18.93 15.10 12.35
N ALA A 346 19.82 15.51 11.48
CA ALA A 346 20.10 16.93 11.24
C ALA A 346 19.49 17.43 9.91
N HIS A 347 19.29 16.54 8.96
CA HIS A 347 18.81 16.88 7.63
C HIS A 347 17.66 15.97 7.21
N ILE A 348 16.57 16.54 6.70
CA ILE A 348 15.44 15.81 6.13
C ILE A 348 15.33 16.16 4.65
N LEU A 349 15.35 15.14 3.80
CA LEU A 349 15.16 15.23 2.37
C LEU A 349 13.94 14.36 1.99
N ILE A 350 12.95 14.94 1.31
CA ILE A 350 11.75 14.19 0.87
C ILE A 350 11.61 14.32 -0.64
N ASP A 351 11.65 13.14 -1.31
CA ASP A 351 11.37 13.02 -2.73
C ASP A 351 9.87 12.84 -2.98
N GLU A 352 9.40 13.30 -4.16
CA GLU A 352 8.00 13.21 -4.58
C GLU A 352 7.01 13.69 -3.50
N PHE A 353 7.34 14.82 -2.84
CA PHE A 353 6.56 15.35 -1.71
C PHE A 353 5.07 15.51 -2.00
N GLN A 354 4.67 15.74 -3.27
CA GLN A 354 3.26 15.86 -3.66
C GLN A 354 2.46 14.56 -3.46
N ASP A 355 3.12 13.42 -3.22
CA ASP A 355 2.48 12.14 -2.94
C ASP A 355 2.34 11.86 -1.44
N THR A 356 2.96 12.68 -0.61
CA THR A 356 2.86 12.58 0.85
C THR A 356 1.41 12.84 1.27
N SER A 357 0.84 11.92 2.04
CA SER A 357 -0.50 12.10 2.60
C SER A 357 -0.48 13.12 3.74
N LEU A 358 -1.66 13.67 4.05
CA LEU A 358 -1.79 14.58 5.19
C LEU A 358 -1.42 13.90 6.52
N ASN A 359 -1.76 12.61 6.68
CA ASN A 359 -1.40 11.84 7.87
C ASN A 359 0.11 11.63 7.96
N ASP A 360 0.77 11.29 6.84
CA ASP A 360 2.24 11.16 6.79
C ASP A 360 2.91 12.46 7.17
N TYR A 361 2.42 13.58 6.62
CA TYR A 361 2.94 14.91 6.97
C TYR A 361 2.75 15.24 8.45
N LYS A 362 1.59 14.97 9.04
CA LYS A 362 1.33 15.22 10.47
C LYS A 362 2.29 14.44 11.38
N ILE A 363 2.71 13.25 10.99
CA ILE A 363 3.71 12.47 11.71
C ILE A 363 5.12 13.06 11.53
N LEU A 364 5.44 13.59 10.35
CA LEU A 364 6.74 14.19 10.05
C LEU A 364 6.87 15.64 10.53
N ALA A 365 5.77 16.38 10.66
CA ALA A 365 5.76 17.80 10.97
C ALA A 365 6.57 18.16 12.22
N PRO A 366 6.46 17.45 13.35
CA PRO A 366 7.23 17.76 14.54
C PRO A 366 8.75 17.65 14.33
N PHE A 367 9.22 16.67 13.52
CA PHE A 367 10.65 16.56 13.16
C PHE A 367 11.11 17.74 12.29
N ILE A 368 10.26 18.16 11.36
CA ILE A 368 10.51 19.28 10.47
C ILE A 368 10.56 20.58 11.28
N ASP A 369 9.63 20.77 12.21
CA ASP A 369 9.54 21.96 13.05
C ASP A 369 10.69 22.05 14.05
N GLU A 370 11.13 20.93 14.63
CA GLU A 370 12.31 20.87 15.49
C GLU A 370 13.59 21.24 14.71
N ILE A 371 13.75 20.74 13.48
CA ILE A 371 14.87 21.13 12.62
C ILE A 371 14.81 22.61 12.29
N LYS A 372 13.62 23.15 11.97
CA LYS A 372 13.42 24.60 11.71
C LYS A 372 13.74 25.45 12.93
N ALA A 373 13.30 25.06 14.11
CA ALA A 373 13.56 25.76 15.38
C ALA A 373 15.07 25.77 15.75
N GLY A 374 15.77 24.68 15.44
CA GLY A 374 17.21 24.52 15.70
C GLY A 374 18.15 25.23 14.72
N ILE A 375 17.62 25.84 13.64
CA ILE A 375 18.41 26.62 12.68
C ILE A 375 18.90 27.89 13.32
N GLY A 376 20.08 27.96 13.86
CA GLY A 376 20.70 29.14 14.49
C GLY A 376 21.24 28.88 15.89
N GLN A 377 20.89 27.77 16.52
CA GLN A 377 21.39 27.38 17.84
C GLN A 377 22.41 26.23 17.81
N ALA A 378 22.41 25.41 16.74
CA ALA A 378 23.29 24.27 16.63
C ALA A 378 24.65 24.61 16.03
N LYS A 379 25.71 23.96 16.50
CA LYS A 379 27.07 24.04 15.93
C LYS A 379 27.14 23.47 14.50
N TRP A 380 26.16 22.69 14.09
CA TRP A 380 26.00 22.10 12.75
C TRP A 380 24.75 22.66 12.08
N HIS A 381 24.83 22.84 10.77
CA HIS A 381 23.70 23.30 9.96
C HIS A 381 22.65 22.22 9.84
N ARG A 382 21.44 22.49 10.31
CA ARG A 382 20.25 21.66 10.07
C ARG A 382 19.56 22.10 8.79
N SER A 383 18.88 21.20 8.08
CA SER A 383 18.16 21.58 6.84
C SER A 383 17.00 20.69 6.49
N VAL A 384 16.00 21.26 5.80
CA VAL A 384 14.85 20.57 5.22
C VAL A 384 14.82 20.82 3.71
N PHE A 385 14.64 19.76 2.93
CA PHE A 385 14.63 19.85 1.49
C PHE A 385 13.48 18.99 0.91
N PHE A 386 12.53 19.65 0.25
CA PHE A 386 11.43 18.98 -0.45
C PHE A 386 11.62 19.08 -1.96
N VAL A 387 11.35 17.98 -2.64
CA VAL A 387 11.32 17.94 -4.11
C VAL A 387 9.98 17.38 -4.55
N GLY A 388 9.33 18.03 -5.51
CA GLY A 388 8.06 17.55 -6.01
C GLY A 388 7.57 18.25 -7.26
N ASP A 389 6.60 17.61 -7.92
CA ASP A 389 5.84 18.17 -9.06
C ASP A 389 4.34 18.03 -8.77
N VAL A 390 3.70 19.10 -8.38
CA VAL A 390 2.26 19.13 -8.05
C VAL A 390 1.40 18.60 -9.20
N LYS A 391 1.84 18.77 -10.47
CA LYS A 391 1.16 18.25 -11.66
C LYS A 391 1.24 16.71 -11.78
N GLN A 392 2.10 16.06 -11.00
CA GLN A 392 2.21 14.60 -10.90
C GLN A 392 1.53 14.04 -9.64
N SER A 393 0.76 14.83 -8.90
CA SER A 393 -0.06 14.36 -7.77
C SER A 393 -1.27 13.59 -8.30
N ILE A 394 -1.23 12.26 -8.19
CA ILE A 394 -2.26 11.33 -8.68
C ILE A 394 -2.68 10.28 -7.64
N TYR A 395 -2.40 10.52 -6.36
CA TYR A 395 -2.70 9.60 -5.26
C TYR A 395 -3.67 10.20 -4.23
N ALA A 396 -4.62 11.06 -4.67
CA ALA A 396 -5.62 11.62 -3.77
C ALA A 396 -6.48 10.54 -3.08
N PHE A 397 -6.70 9.39 -3.73
CA PHE A 397 -7.36 8.23 -3.14
C PHE A 397 -6.59 7.62 -1.95
N ARG A 398 -5.30 7.96 -1.76
CA ARG A 398 -4.47 7.64 -0.58
C ARG A 398 -4.36 8.79 0.41
N GLY A 399 -5.13 9.86 0.25
CA GLY A 399 -5.14 11.03 1.13
C GLY A 399 -4.02 12.05 0.86
N SER A 400 -3.39 12.01 -0.33
CA SER A 400 -2.51 13.08 -0.75
C SER A 400 -3.32 14.28 -1.28
N PHE A 401 -2.84 15.49 -0.98
CA PHE A 401 -3.48 16.72 -1.45
C PHE A 401 -2.46 17.54 -2.24
N SER A 402 -2.81 17.91 -3.46
CA SER A 402 -1.95 18.73 -4.32
C SER A 402 -1.56 20.08 -3.68
N SER A 403 -2.43 20.64 -2.84
CA SER A 403 -2.18 21.89 -2.11
C SER A 403 -1.26 21.74 -0.89
N LEU A 404 -0.99 20.53 -0.43
CA LEU A 404 -0.16 20.28 0.76
C LEU A 404 1.27 20.80 0.55
N PHE A 405 1.85 20.53 -0.62
CA PHE A 405 3.21 20.98 -0.94
C PHE A 405 3.35 22.51 -0.82
N GLU A 406 2.40 23.26 -1.35
CA GLU A 406 2.42 24.73 -1.30
C GLU A 406 2.14 25.27 0.11
N SER A 407 1.19 24.65 0.82
CA SER A 407 0.83 25.06 2.18
C SER A 407 2.00 24.91 3.16
N VAL A 408 2.71 23.79 3.08
CA VAL A 408 3.79 23.42 4.00
C VAL A 408 5.09 24.15 3.69
N SER A 409 5.34 24.41 2.40
CA SER A 409 6.57 25.06 1.96
C SER A 409 6.44 26.58 1.81
N LYS A 410 5.37 27.20 2.31
CA LYS A 410 5.11 28.63 2.15
C LYS A 410 6.29 29.53 2.58
N ASP A 411 6.95 29.15 3.69
CA ASP A 411 8.08 29.91 4.27
C ASP A 411 9.45 29.39 3.78
N PHE A 412 9.47 28.43 2.84
CA PHE A 412 10.70 27.87 2.33
C PHE A 412 11.25 28.73 1.19
N TYR A 413 12.55 28.59 0.93
CA TYR A 413 13.13 29.09 -0.30
C TYR A 413 12.67 28.20 -1.46
N HIS A 414 12.06 28.81 -2.49
CA HIS A 414 11.59 28.11 -3.67
C HIS A 414 12.57 28.25 -4.82
N ASP A 415 12.87 27.11 -5.46
CA ASP A 415 13.58 27.07 -6.74
C ASP A 415 12.85 26.18 -7.72
N ASN A 416 13.13 26.30 -9.02
CA ASN A 416 12.41 25.61 -10.07
C ASN A 416 13.34 24.86 -11.01
N LEU A 417 13.02 23.59 -11.31
CA LEU A 417 13.65 22.79 -12.36
C LEU A 417 12.78 22.80 -13.62
N GLN A 418 13.21 23.53 -14.64
CA GLN A 418 12.45 23.74 -15.87
C GLN A 418 12.94 22.91 -17.06
N PHE A 419 14.21 22.44 -17.05
CA PHE A 419 14.78 21.72 -18.19
C PHE A 419 14.36 20.25 -18.15
N ASN A 420 13.73 19.79 -19.24
CA ASN A 420 13.36 18.38 -19.39
C ASN A 420 14.47 17.63 -20.13
N HIS A 421 15.09 16.67 -19.47
CA HIS A 421 16.16 15.82 -20.00
C HIS A 421 15.66 14.44 -20.47
N ARG A 422 14.34 14.22 -20.44
CA ARG A 422 13.70 12.94 -20.78
C ARG A 422 13.21 12.89 -22.20
N SER A 423 12.40 13.85 -22.58
CA SER A 423 11.58 13.81 -23.77
C SER A 423 12.18 14.63 -24.92
N ALA A 424 11.94 14.19 -26.14
CA ALA A 424 12.29 14.91 -27.35
C ALA A 424 11.57 16.28 -27.46
N PRO A 425 12.12 17.24 -28.21
CA PRO A 425 11.61 18.62 -28.26
C PRO A 425 10.13 18.74 -28.67
N LEU A 426 9.69 17.95 -29.64
CA LEU A 426 8.31 17.96 -30.14
C LEU A 426 7.32 17.55 -29.05
N ILE A 427 7.65 16.51 -28.28
CA ILE A 427 6.83 16.05 -27.17
C ILE A 427 6.72 17.14 -26.08
N ILE A 428 7.84 17.80 -25.74
CA ILE A 428 7.85 18.89 -24.76
C ILE A 428 6.95 20.03 -25.20
N ASN A 429 7.05 20.44 -26.47
CA ASN A 429 6.25 21.52 -27.03
C ASN A 429 4.76 21.16 -27.03
N TYR A 430 4.43 19.92 -27.40
CA TYR A 430 3.06 19.44 -27.39
C TYR A 430 2.48 19.41 -25.96
N VAL A 431 3.21 18.83 -25.01
CA VAL A 431 2.81 18.80 -23.59
C VAL A 431 2.61 20.22 -23.06
N ASN A 432 3.53 21.15 -23.34
CA ASN A 432 3.38 22.55 -22.94
C ASN A 432 2.10 23.16 -23.51
N THR A 433 1.85 22.97 -24.81
CA THR A 433 0.69 23.55 -25.51
C THR A 433 -0.62 23.08 -24.89
N ILE A 434 -0.78 21.75 -24.66
CA ILE A 434 -1.99 21.17 -24.14
C ILE A 434 -2.18 21.54 -22.66
N PHE A 435 -1.17 21.33 -21.83
CA PHE A 435 -1.34 21.49 -20.38
C PHE A 435 -1.33 22.94 -19.93
N LYS A 436 -0.72 23.87 -20.66
CA LYS A 436 -0.87 25.31 -20.39
C LYS A 436 -2.32 25.76 -20.44
N LYS A 437 -3.09 25.23 -21.42
CA LYS A 437 -4.54 25.50 -21.52
C LYS A 437 -5.31 24.79 -20.41
N ALA A 438 -5.02 23.49 -20.18
CA ALA A 438 -5.74 22.67 -19.19
C ALA A 438 -5.61 23.21 -17.76
N TYR A 439 -4.44 23.78 -17.40
CA TYR A 439 -4.19 24.39 -16.09
C TYR A 439 -4.54 25.88 -16.01
N GLN A 440 -5.12 26.49 -17.03
CA GLN A 440 -5.37 27.93 -17.04
C GLN A 440 -6.28 28.41 -15.88
N ASN A 441 -7.25 27.57 -15.48
CA ASN A 441 -8.17 27.83 -14.39
C ASN A 441 -7.81 27.08 -13.09
N SER A 442 -6.63 26.48 -13.04
CA SER A 442 -6.15 25.74 -11.88
C SER A 442 -5.54 26.68 -10.83
N PRO A 443 -5.69 26.37 -9.53
CA PRO A 443 -4.98 27.12 -8.48
C PRO A 443 -3.46 26.97 -8.60
N THR A 444 -2.98 25.91 -9.27
CA THR A 444 -1.55 25.66 -9.50
C THR A 444 -1.12 26.21 -10.85
N ALA A 445 -0.17 27.16 -10.84
CA ALA A 445 0.38 27.71 -12.06
C ALA A 445 1.17 26.63 -12.86
N TYR A 446 0.91 26.52 -14.15
CA TYR A 446 1.67 25.64 -15.02
C TYR A 446 3.08 26.18 -15.26
N LEU A 447 4.10 25.41 -14.88
CA LEU A 447 5.49 25.71 -15.17
C LEU A 447 5.87 25.06 -16.50
N GLU A 448 6.14 25.89 -17.54
CA GLU A 448 6.56 25.42 -18.85
C GLU A 448 7.90 24.68 -18.78
N GLN A 449 7.96 23.54 -19.47
CA GLN A 449 9.18 22.76 -19.61
C GLN A 449 10.04 23.35 -20.74
N LYS A 450 11.34 23.39 -20.52
CA LYS A 450 12.31 23.85 -21.49
C LYS A 450 13.18 22.71 -21.95
N TYR A 451 13.51 22.71 -23.24
CA TYR A 451 14.49 21.77 -23.75
C TYR A 451 15.91 22.23 -23.36
N PRO A 452 16.83 21.32 -22.97
CA PRO A 452 18.19 21.68 -22.64
C PRO A 452 18.95 22.20 -23.87
N LYS A 453 19.99 23.01 -23.66
CA LYS A 453 20.83 23.52 -24.74
C LYS A 453 21.44 22.38 -25.56
N ALA A 454 21.74 22.60 -26.81
CA ALA A 454 22.23 21.60 -27.78
C ALA A 454 23.42 20.76 -27.29
N SER A 455 24.30 21.30 -26.46
CA SER A 455 25.43 20.57 -25.85
C SER A 455 25.01 19.52 -24.78
N GLN A 456 23.75 19.53 -24.34
CA GLN A 456 23.18 18.61 -23.37
C GLN A 456 22.09 17.74 -24.00
N ASN A 457 21.95 17.76 -25.32
CA ASN A 457 20.91 17.07 -26.06
C ASN A 457 21.19 15.58 -26.10
N LYS A 458 20.30 14.76 -25.51
CA LYS A 458 20.37 13.29 -25.53
C LYS A 458 19.70 12.67 -26.75
N HIS A 459 18.83 13.42 -27.43
CA HIS A 459 18.00 12.91 -28.52
C HIS A 459 18.56 13.32 -29.87
N ALA A 460 18.75 12.34 -30.75
CA ALA A 460 19.19 12.56 -32.10
C ALA A 460 18.06 13.06 -33.02
N THR A 461 16.81 13.09 -32.56
CA THR A 461 15.60 13.39 -33.31
C THR A 461 14.72 14.37 -32.57
N ASP A 462 13.85 15.08 -33.31
CA ASP A 462 12.84 15.99 -32.75
C ASP A 462 11.68 15.25 -32.05
N GLY A 463 11.52 13.93 -32.30
CA GLY A 463 10.49 13.07 -31.74
C GLY A 463 9.26 12.91 -32.62
N TYR A 464 8.27 12.16 -32.12
CA TYR A 464 7.01 11.89 -32.81
C TYR A 464 5.82 12.11 -31.89
N VAL A 465 4.78 12.77 -32.38
CA VAL A 465 3.52 12.97 -31.67
C VAL A 465 2.35 12.70 -32.59
N LYS A 466 1.43 11.83 -32.17
CA LYS A 466 0.19 11.52 -32.89
C LYS A 466 -1.01 11.52 -31.95
N VAL A 467 -2.13 12.10 -32.42
CA VAL A 467 -3.40 12.09 -31.70
C VAL A 467 -4.48 11.55 -32.66
N SER A 468 -5.03 10.40 -32.30
CA SER A 468 -6.10 9.72 -33.01
C SER A 468 -7.40 9.82 -32.20
N LEU A 469 -8.43 10.41 -32.84
CA LEU A 469 -9.76 10.50 -32.22
C LEU A 469 -10.69 9.48 -32.87
N VAL A 470 -11.31 8.62 -32.09
CA VAL A 470 -12.21 7.55 -32.53
C VAL A 470 -13.56 7.67 -31.85
N ALA A 471 -14.63 7.18 -32.49
CA ALA A 471 -15.96 7.19 -31.85
C ALA A 471 -15.93 6.48 -30.48
N ASP A 472 -16.79 6.91 -29.55
CA ASP A 472 -16.89 6.33 -28.18
C ASP A 472 -17.48 4.91 -28.25
N GLU A 473 -16.71 4.02 -28.89
CA GLU A 473 -16.99 2.59 -29.00
C GLU A 473 -15.74 1.81 -28.61
N ARG A 474 -15.92 0.82 -27.77
CA ARG A 474 -14.83 0.03 -27.16
C ARG A 474 -13.96 -0.67 -28.20
N GLU A 475 -14.60 -1.29 -29.21
CA GLU A 475 -13.90 -2.02 -30.26
C GLU A 475 -13.03 -1.08 -31.12
N LEU A 476 -13.53 0.10 -31.45
CA LEU A 476 -12.79 1.09 -32.24
C LEU A 476 -11.55 1.62 -31.50
N LEU A 477 -11.63 1.76 -30.19
CA LEU A 477 -10.44 2.12 -29.38
C LEU A 477 -9.38 1.02 -29.42
N LEU A 478 -9.79 -0.26 -29.32
CA LEU A 478 -8.89 -1.41 -29.39
C LEU A 478 -8.28 -1.54 -30.78
N ASP A 479 -9.07 -1.37 -31.83
CA ASP A 479 -8.60 -1.37 -33.24
C ASP A 479 -7.57 -0.26 -33.49
N GLN A 480 -7.82 0.93 -32.94
CA GLN A 480 -6.87 2.04 -33.11
C GLN A 480 -5.56 1.76 -32.38
N VAL A 481 -5.61 1.22 -31.16
CA VAL A 481 -4.40 0.83 -30.41
C VAL A 481 -3.63 -0.24 -31.19
N LEU A 482 -4.32 -1.21 -31.79
CA LEU A 482 -3.72 -2.25 -32.64
C LEU A 482 -3.01 -1.61 -33.85
N GLN A 483 -3.68 -0.70 -34.57
CA GLN A 483 -3.13 -0.02 -35.75
C GLN A 483 -1.87 0.80 -35.38
N GLU A 484 -1.91 1.54 -34.26
CA GLU A 484 -0.75 2.32 -33.83
C GLU A 484 0.42 1.42 -33.40
N ALA A 485 0.14 0.30 -32.77
CA ALA A 485 1.17 -0.69 -32.42
C ALA A 485 1.76 -1.35 -33.67
N GLN A 486 0.96 -1.67 -34.67
CA GLN A 486 1.42 -2.19 -35.96
C GLN A 486 2.29 -1.16 -36.72
N ASN A 487 1.87 0.09 -36.76
CA ASN A 487 2.64 1.18 -37.36
C ASN A 487 4.04 1.33 -36.75
N LEU A 488 4.15 1.22 -35.41
CA LEU A 488 5.46 1.26 -34.76
C LEU A 488 6.35 0.05 -35.13
N LEU A 489 5.77 -1.15 -35.23
CA LEU A 489 6.51 -2.34 -35.67
C LEU A 489 6.97 -2.27 -37.12
N GLU A 490 6.16 -1.70 -38.03
CA GLU A 490 6.50 -1.46 -39.43
C GLU A 490 7.70 -0.50 -39.55
N HIS A 491 7.85 0.44 -38.61
CA HIS A 491 9.00 1.33 -38.53
C HIS A 491 10.18 0.73 -37.76
N CYS A 492 10.21 -0.60 -37.60
CA CYS A 492 11.28 -1.34 -36.94
C CYS A 492 11.52 -0.99 -35.45
N ILE A 493 10.48 -0.58 -34.72
CA ILE A 493 10.57 -0.39 -33.27
C ILE A 493 10.47 -1.76 -32.61
N ASP A 494 11.41 -2.07 -31.71
CA ASP A 494 11.39 -3.30 -30.94
C ASP A 494 10.16 -3.32 -30.00
N PRO A 495 9.38 -4.42 -29.93
CA PRO A 495 8.26 -4.53 -29.00
C PRO A 495 8.56 -4.12 -27.57
N LYS A 496 9.76 -4.40 -27.05
CA LYS A 496 10.18 -4.01 -25.68
C LYS A 496 10.22 -2.49 -25.45
N ASP A 497 10.36 -1.70 -26.53
CA ASP A 497 10.44 -0.24 -26.51
C ASP A 497 9.06 0.41 -26.64
N ILE A 498 7.98 -0.39 -26.79
CA ILE A 498 6.60 0.05 -26.90
C ILE A 498 5.89 -0.17 -25.55
N THR A 499 5.29 0.89 -25.01
CA THR A 499 4.49 0.82 -23.78
C THR A 499 3.10 1.38 -24.02
N ILE A 500 2.07 0.64 -23.62
CA ILE A 500 0.68 1.06 -23.70
C ILE A 500 0.18 1.41 -22.30
N LEU A 501 -0.27 2.65 -22.12
CA LEU A 501 -0.80 3.16 -20.87
C LEU A 501 -2.31 3.24 -20.92
N CYS A 502 -2.98 2.71 -19.91
CA CYS A 502 -4.44 2.67 -19.80
C CYS A 502 -4.93 3.10 -18.41
N ALA A 503 -6.24 3.27 -18.24
CA ALA A 503 -6.80 3.78 -17.02
C ALA A 503 -6.88 2.73 -15.88
N THR A 504 -7.25 1.49 -16.21
CA THR A 504 -7.51 0.42 -15.22
C THR A 504 -6.79 -0.88 -15.54
N ASN A 505 -6.64 -1.75 -14.53
CA ASN A 505 -6.09 -3.11 -14.75
C ASN A 505 -7.01 -3.96 -15.65
N ALA A 506 -8.32 -3.71 -15.64
CA ALA A 506 -9.25 -4.38 -16.55
C ALA A 506 -9.00 -3.98 -18.00
N ASP A 507 -8.81 -2.67 -18.26
CA ASP A 507 -8.45 -2.17 -19.59
C ASP A 507 -7.11 -2.78 -20.06
N ALA A 508 -6.11 -2.86 -19.15
CA ALA A 508 -4.80 -3.44 -19.46
C ALA A 508 -4.90 -4.92 -19.89
N LEU A 509 -5.71 -5.70 -19.17
CA LEU A 509 -5.91 -7.11 -19.50
C LEU A 509 -6.63 -7.28 -20.84
N GLU A 510 -7.61 -6.45 -21.11
CA GLU A 510 -8.37 -6.48 -22.34
C GLU A 510 -7.53 -6.09 -23.57
N ILE A 511 -6.78 -4.97 -23.48
CA ILE A 511 -5.83 -4.56 -24.52
C ILE A 511 -4.81 -5.67 -24.76
N LYS A 512 -4.30 -6.31 -23.70
CA LYS A 512 -3.38 -7.44 -23.84
C LYS A 512 -3.99 -8.58 -24.64
N ASN A 513 -5.18 -9.04 -24.27
CA ASN A 513 -5.84 -10.16 -24.92
C ASN A 513 -6.12 -9.84 -26.39
N TYR A 514 -6.62 -8.63 -26.67
CA TYR A 514 -6.90 -8.18 -28.03
C TYR A 514 -5.65 -8.13 -28.91
N LEU A 515 -4.56 -7.60 -28.40
CA LEU A 515 -3.28 -7.56 -29.12
C LEU A 515 -2.67 -8.96 -29.27
N GLN A 516 -2.82 -9.84 -28.31
CA GLN A 516 -2.31 -11.21 -28.38
C GLN A 516 -3.02 -12.03 -29.45
N GLU A 517 -4.32 -11.82 -29.66
CA GLU A 517 -5.13 -12.48 -30.68
C GLU A 517 -4.85 -11.96 -32.08
N ASN A 518 -4.66 -10.64 -32.24
CA ASN A 518 -4.58 -10.00 -33.56
C ASN A 518 -3.16 -9.67 -34.00
N LEU A 519 -2.16 -9.62 -33.09
CA LEU A 519 -0.77 -9.21 -33.36
C LEU A 519 0.22 -10.03 -32.53
N SER A 520 0.42 -11.29 -32.87
CA SER A 520 1.27 -12.23 -32.09
C SER A 520 2.74 -11.79 -31.99
N THR A 521 3.23 -10.98 -32.93
CA THR A 521 4.63 -10.48 -32.96
C THR A 521 4.96 -9.50 -31.83
N ILE A 522 3.95 -8.79 -31.27
CA ILE A 522 4.18 -7.77 -30.23
C ILE A 522 4.41 -8.38 -28.83
N ARG A 523 4.02 -9.65 -28.65
CA ARG A 523 4.14 -10.38 -27.37
C ARG A 523 3.75 -9.54 -26.16
N PRO A 524 2.48 -9.11 -26.05
CA PRO A 524 2.06 -8.15 -25.08
C PRO A 524 2.15 -8.73 -23.64
N SER A 525 2.68 -7.95 -22.72
CA SER A 525 2.74 -8.31 -21.30
C SER A 525 2.11 -7.22 -20.45
N THR A 526 1.46 -7.63 -19.37
CA THR A 526 0.96 -6.69 -18.37
C THR A 526 1.84 -6.74 -17.14
N GLU A 527 2.25 -5.58 -16.63
CA GLU A 527 2.85 -5.45 -15.28
C GLU A 527 1.82 -5.63 -14.15
N SER A 528 0.58 -5.96 -14.49
CA SER A 528 -0.31 -6.40 -13.43
C SER A 528 0.36 -7.61 -12.80
N SER A 529 0.73 -7.50 -11.54
CA SER A 529 1.00 -8.64 -10.70
C SER A 529 -0.13 -9.63 -10.96
N ALA A 530 0.13 -10.63 -11.82
CA ALA A 530 -0.85 -11.66 -12.07
C ALA A 530 -0.96 -12.40 -10.74
N ASN A 531 -2.18 -12.54 -10.25
CA ASN A 531 -2.41 -13.33 -9.06
C ASN A 531 -1.83 -14.72 -9.33
N LEU A 532 -0.98 -15.22 -8.43
CA LEU A 532 -0.30 -16.49 -8.57
C LEU A 532 -1.29 -17.62 -8.90
N SER A 533 -2.48 -17.57 -8.33
CA SER A 533 -3.55 -18.55 -8.57
C SER A 533 -4.10 -18.60 -10.01
N GLN A 534 -3.78 -17.62 -10.86
CA GLN A 534 -4.28 -17.56 -12.25
C GLN A 534 -3.41 -18.36 -13.23
N PHE A 535 -2.15 -18.63 -12.89
CA PHE A 535 -1.25 -19.40 -13.74
C PHE A 535 -1.66 -20.88 -13.83
N VAL A 536 -1.43 -21.50 -14.99
CA VAL A 536 -1.82 -22.90 -15.23
C VAL A 536 -1.15 -23.84 -14.23
N GLU A 537 0.15 -23.69 -14.00
CA GLU A 537 0.90 -24.49 -13.04
C GLU A 537 0.33 -24.36 -11.62
N SER A 538 0.04 -23.13 -11.17
CA SER A 538 -0.59 -22.90 -9.88
C SER A 538 -1.99 -23.48 -9.78
N LYS A 539 -2.78 -23.46 -10.86
CA LYS A 539 -4.10 -24.11 -10.92
C LYS A 539 -3.99 -25.62 -10.83
N ILE A 540 -2.96 -26.23 -11.42
CA ILE A 540 -2.71 -27.67 -11.31
C ILE A 540 -2.41 -28.00 -9.84
N ILE A 541 -1.47 -27.31 -9.21
CA ILE A 541 -1.10 -27.50 -7.79
C ILE A 541 -2.31 -27.30 -6.87
N LYS A 542 -3.05 -26.19 -7.04
CA LYS A 542 -4.26 -25.89 -6.26
C LYS A 542 -5.32 -27.00 -6.37
N ASN A 543 -5.63 -27.45 -7.60
CA ASN A 543 -6.64 -28.48 -7.78
C ASN A 543 -6.14 -29.87 -7.33
N ALA A 544 -4.85 -30.17 -7.41
CA ALA A 544 -4.27 -31.39 -6.87
C ALA A 544 -4.39 -31.42 -5.33
N LEU A 545 -4.13 -30.29 -4.65
CA LEU A 545 -4.32 -30.20 -3.20
C LEU A 545 -5.81 -30.33 -2.83
N LYS A 546 -6.69 -29.63 -3.55
CA LYS A 546 -8.15 -29.77 -3.34
C LYS A 546 -8.64 -31.19 -3.60
N TYR A 547 -8.10 -31.90 -4.59
CA TYR A 547 -8.40 -33.31 -4.81
C TYR A 547 -8.00 -34.16 -3.61
N ALA A 548 -6.81 -33.93 -3.08
CA ALA A 548 -6.30 -34.71 -1.96
C ALA A 548 -7.08 -34.50 -0.65
N LEU A 549 -7.66 -33.29 -0.47
CA LEU A 549 -8.46 -32.94 0.71
C LEU A 549 -9.96 -33.19 0.55
N ALA A 550 -10.48 -33.30 -0.68
CA ALA A 550 -11.92 -33.41 -0.94
C ALA A 550 -12.51 -34.76 -0.51
N GLU A 551 -13.76 -34.68 -0.07
CA GLU A 551 -14.61 -35.89 0.12
C GLU A 551 -15.34 -36.27 -1.19
N GLU A 552 -15.79 -37.54 -1.26
CA GLU A 552 -16.72 -37.92 -2.33
C GLU A 552 -18.06 -37.13 -2.15
N PRO A 553 -18.70 -36.56 -3.20
CA PRO A 553 -18.48 -36.80 -4.62
C PRO A 553 -17.59 -35.81 -5.37
N TYR A 554 -16.87 -34.90 -4.68
CA TYR A 554 -16.14 -33.82 -5.32
C TYR A 554 -14.76 -34.19 -5.91
N LYS A 555 -14.18 -35.31 -5.48
CA LYS A 555 -12.88 -35.79 -5.99
C LYS A 555 -12.80 -35.91 -7.51
N PRO A 556 -13.80 -36.52 -8.22
CA PRO A 556 -13.73 -36.66 -9.68
C PRO A 556 -13.61 -35.33 -10.40
N PHE A 557 -14.27 -34.25 -9.88
CA PHE A 557 -14.21 -32.93 -10.46
C PHE A 557 -12.80 -32.34 -10.40
N TYR A 558 -12.15 -32.42 -9.24
CA TYR A 558 -10.80 -31.91 -9.08
C TYR A 558 -9.77 -32.72 -9.84
N LYS A 559 -9.90 -34.06 -9.87
CA LYS A 559 -9.06 -34.94 -10.69
C LYS A 559 -9.13 -34.56 -12.17
N HIS A 560 -10.35 -34.44 -12.71
CA HIS A 560 -10.57 -34.04 -14.09
C HIS A 560 -9.95 -32.65 -14.37
N SER A 561 -10.09 -31.69 -13.48
CA SER A 561 -9.51 -30.34 -13.60
C SER A 561 -7.99 -30.38 -13.68
N VAL A 562 -7.31 -31.16 -12.82
CA VAL A 562 -5.86 -31.33 -12.84
C VAL A 562 -5.39 -31.90 -14.17
N LEU A 563 -6.00 -33.04 -14.61
CA LEU A 563 -5.59 -33.74 -15.82
C LEU A 563 -5.80 -32.89 -17.09
N LYS A 564 -6.91 -32.16 -17.17
CA LYS A 564 -7.18 -31.26 -18.31
C LYS A 564 -6.21 -30.09 -18.35
N LEU A 565 -5.90 -29.48 -17.22
CA LEU A 565 -4.93 -28.39 -17.14
C LEU A 565 -3.50 -28.87 -17.46
N ALA A 566 -3.17 -30.12 -17.12
CA ALA A 566 -1.88 -30.74 -17.44
C ALA A 566 -1.81 -31.30 -18.87
N GLY A 567 -2.87 -31.15 -19.69
CA GLY A 567 -2.87 -31.56 -21.12
C GLY A 567 -3.27 -33.01 -21.38
N TYR A 568 -3.78 -33.75 -20.38
CA TYR A 568 -4.23 -35.14 -20.58
C TYR A 568 -5.67 -35.20 -21.11
N LEU A 569 -5.86 -36.00 -22.14
CA LEU A 569 -7.17 -36.13 -22.81
C LEU A 569 -8.11 -37.16 -22.16
N HIS A 570 -7.59 -38.16 -21.46
CA HIS A 570 -8.34 -39.27 -20.84
C HIS A 570 -8.01 -39.43 -19.37
N ASP A 571 -9.05 -39.70 -18.54
CA ASP A 571 -8.98 -39.68 -17.08
C ASP A 571 -8.41 -40.96 -16.44
N ASP A 572 -8.18 -42.05 -17.22
CA ASP A 572 -8.23 -43.40 -16.67
C ASP A 572 -6.91 -43.97 -16.18
N ALA A 573 -5.78 -43.30 -16.34
CA ALA A 573 -4.49 -43.93 -16.11
C ALA A 573 -3.58 -43.28 -15.03
N ILE A 574 -3.90 -42.09 -14.52
CA ILE A 574 -2.97 -41.37 -13.63
C ILE A 574 -3.54 -41.27 -12.21
N ALA A 575 -2.82 -41.89 -11.26
CA ALA A 575 -3.07 -41.67 -9.84
C ALA A 575 -2.45 -40.33 -9.42
N LEU A 576 -3.27 -39.42 -8.91
CA LEU A 576 -2.77 -38.15 -8.34
C LEU A 576 -2.15 -38.39 -6.97
N ALA A 577 -1.12 -37.58 -6.64
CA ALA A 577 -0.49 -37.59 -5.34
C ALA A 577 -1.53 -37.36 -4.21
N GLY A 578 -1.47 -38.19 -3.18
CA GLY A 578 -2.26 -38.01 -1.97
C GLY A 578 -1.54 -37.10 -1.01
N PHE A 579 -2.30 -36.40 -0.19
CA PHE A 579 -1.78 -35.56 0.89
C PHE A 579 -2.24 -36.11 2.25
N ASN A 580 -1.28 -36.26 3.15
CA ASN A 580 -1.57 -36.62 4.53
C ASN A 580 -0.94 -35.57 5.45
N PRO A 581 -1.74 -34.62 6.00
CA PRO A 581 -1.22 -33.52 6.83
C PRO A 581 -0.50 -33.98 8.11
N LYS A 582 -0.69 -35.23 8.53
CA LYS A 582 0.00 -35.81 9.69
C LYS A 582 1.41 -36.32 9.36
N LYS A 583 1.71 -36.55 8.08
CA LYS A 583 2.97 -37.19 7.66
C LYS A 583 3.81 -36.35 6.75
N GLU A 584 3.26 -35.29 6.16
CA GLU A 584 3.99 -34.47 5.20
C GLU A 584 3.55 -33.00 5.28
N SER A 585 4.49 -32.10 5.00
CA SER A 585 4.23 -30.68 4.91
C SER A 585 3.55 -30.33 3.58
N VAL A 586 2.90 -29.17 3.53
CA VAL A 586 2.32 -28.63 2.31
C VAL A 586 3.38 -28.46 1.21
N ALA A 587 4.57 -28.02 1.57
CA ALA A 587 5.69 -27.89 0.64
C ALA A 587 6.11 -29.24 0.05
N GLY A 588 6.16 -30.31 0.85
CA GLY A 588 6.45 -31.66 0.37
C GLY A 588 5.41 -32.16 -0.62
N PHE A 589 4.12 -31.88 -0.36
CA PHE A 589 3.06 -32.20 -1.30
C PHE A 589 3.16 -31.40 -2.61
N VAL A 590 3.38 -30.09 -2.51
CA VAL A 590 3.54 -29.23 -3.69
C VAL A 590 4.71 -29.72 -4.55
N TRP A 591 5.84 -30.10 -3.92
CA TRP A 591 6.97 -30.66 -4.63
C TRP A 591 6.63 -31.96 -5.38
N LYS A 592 5.90 -32.89 -4.74
CA LYS A 592 5.44 -34.13 -5.41
C LYS A 592 4.57 -33.84 -6.63
N VAL A 593 3.68 -32.84 -6.55
CA VAL A 593 2.84 -32.44 -7.69
C VAL A 593 3.69 -31.82 -8.79
N MET A 594 4.67 -30.99 -8.43
CA MET A 594 5.61 -30.41 -9.38
C MET A 594 6.41 -31.51 -10.12
N GLU A 595 6.95 -32.50 -9.42
CA GLU A 595 7.64 -33.64 -10.03
C GLU A 595 6.70 -34.48 -10.91
N GLN A 596 5.49 -34.74 -10.45
CA GLN A 596 4.53 -35.59 -11.18
C GLN A 596 4.13 -34.99 -12.54
N PHE A 597 4.03 -33.65 -12.62
CA PHE A 597 3.60 -32.93 -13.83
C PHE A 597 4.70 -32.11 -14.49
N GLU A 598 5.95 -32.28 -14.08
CA GLU A 598 7.14 -31.56 -14.60
C GLU A 598 6.96 -30.03 -14.59
N LEU A 599 6.45 -29.48 -13.47
CA LEU A 599 6.15 -28.05 -13.31
C LEU A 599 7.38 -27.32 -12.73
N TYR A 600 8.25 -26.78 -13.56
CA TYR A 600 9.47 -26.09 -13.11
C TYR A 600 9.50 -24.61 -13.47
N GLY A 601 8.37 -24.05 -13.92
CA GLY A 601 8.24 -22.62 -14.20
C GLY A 601 8.25 -21.74 -12.96
N GLU A 602 8.46 -20.45 -13.15
CA GLU A 602 8.47 -19.44 -12.08
C GLU A 602 7.20 -19.47 -11.21
N PRO A 603 5.97 -19.69 -11.78
CA PRO A 603 4.77 -19.80 -10.95
C PRO A 603 4.77 -21.02 -10.02
N ALA A 604 5.26 -22.18 -10.49
CA ALA A 604 5.35 -23.39 -9.67
C ALA A 604 6.38 -23.22 -8.54
N GLN A 605 7.56 -22.65 -8.85
CA GLN A 605 8.58 -22.32 -7.85
C GLN A 605 8.05 -21.37 -6.79
N SER A 606 7.30 -20.32 -7.21
CA SER A 606 6.65 -19.38 -6.28
C SER A 606 5.57 -20.05 -5.41
N CYS A 607 4.87 -21.06 -5.93
CA CYS A 607 3.97 -21.89 -5.13
C CYS A 607 4.73 -22.69 -4.08
N LEU A 608 5.88 -23.25 -4.42
CA LEU A 608 6.71 -24.01 -3.50
C LEU A 608 7.27 -23.10 -2.39
N GLU A 609 7.84 -21.95 -2.75
CA GLU A 609 8.30 -20.94 -1.76
C GLU A 609 7.18 -20.50 -0.82
N LEU A 610 5.96 -20.30 -1.36
CA LEU A 610 4.81 -19.97 -0.55
C LEU A 610 4.44 -21.09 0.41
N ALA A 611 4.48 -22.35 -0.07
CA ALA A 611 4.14 -23.53 0.72
C ALA A 611 5.10 -23.78 1.88
N VAL A 612 6.40 -23.45 1.72
CA VAL A 612 7.40 -23.52 2.81
C VAL A 612 7.01 -22.62 3.99
N GLY A 613 6.39 -21.46 3.72
CA GLY A 613 5.94 -20.51 4.74
C GLY A 613 4.51 -20.76 5.27
N CYS A 614 3.88 -21.91 4.96
CA CYS A 614 2.52 -22.24 5.38
C CYS A 614 2.52 -23.45 6.33
N GLU A 615 1.78 -23.31 7.41
CA GLU A 615 1.62 -24.35 8.42
C GLU A 615 0.62 -25.42 7.98
N ASP A 616 -0.41 -25.01 7.21
CA ASP A 616 -1.50 -25.87 6.78
C ASP A 616 -1.93 -25.64 5.32
N ALA A 617 -2.79 -26.52 4.82
CA ALA A 617 -3.27 -26.49 3.45
C ALA A 617 -4.24 -25.32 3.18
N ASP A 618 -5.06 -24.94 4.15
CA ASP A 618 -6.02 -23.85 3.99
C ASP A 618 -5.30 -22.51 3.96
N GLY A 619 -4.34 -22.29 4.85
CA GLY A 619 -3.48 -21.12 4.83
C GLY A 619 -2.66 -21.00 3.54
N PHE A 620 -2.21 -22.12 2.96
CA PHE A 620 -1.58 -22.10 1.64
C PHE A 620 -2.56 -21.68 0.54
N LEU A 621 -3.78 -22.22 0.54
CA LEU A 621 -4.79 -21.88 -0.46
C LEU A 621 -5.19 -20.40 -0.39
N GLU A 622 -5.36 -19.85 0.80
CA GLU A 622 -5.63 -18.43 1.01
C GLU A 622 -4.48 -17.55 0.52
N LYS A 623 -3.25 -17.84 0.93
CA LYS A 623 -2.07 -17.09 0.51
C LYS A 623 -1.82 -17.20 -0.98
N LEU A 624 -2.13 -18.33 -1.61
CA LEU A 624 -2.04 -18.53 -3.06
C LEU A 624 -3.01 -17.62 -3.84
N GLU A 625 -4.21 -17.40 -3.31
CA GLU A 625 -5.19 -16.46 -3.90
C GLU A 625 -4.80 -15.00 -3.74
N ALA A 626 -4.09 -14.67 -2.67
CA ALA A 626 -3.68 -13.31 -2.36
C ALA A 626 -2.35 -12.92 -3.03
N LYS A 627 -1.43 -13.90 -3.19
CA LYS A 627 -0.07 -13.61 -3.69
C LYS A 627 -0.07 -13.24 -5.16
N SER A 628 0.61 -12.14 -5.45
CA SER A 628 0.86 -11.68 -6.81
C SER A 628 2.34 -11.86 -7.18
N ILE A 629 2.61 -12.35 -8.39
CA ILE A 629 3.97 -12.43 -8.95
C ILE A 629 4.17 -11.26 -9.90
N ALA A 630 5.29 -10.55 -9.77
CA ALA A 630 5.75 -9.62 -10.80
C ALA A 630 6.21 -10.45 -12.00
N SER A 631 5.61 -10.26 -13.16
CA SER A 631 6.08 -10.92 -14.37
C SER A 631 7.52 -10.48 -14.66
N SER A 632 8.46 -11.43 -14.65
CA SER A 632 9.84 -11.22 -15.07
C SER A 632 9.88 -10.65 -16.49
N HIS A 633 10.85 -9.76 -16.72
CA HIS A 633 11.15 -9.03 -17.96
C HIS A 633 10.64 -9.69 -19.26
N SER A 634 9.48 -9.25 -19.73
CA SER A 634 8.96 -9.72 -21.01
C SER A 634 9.77 -9.08 -22.15
N LYS A 635 10.14 -9.89 -23.13
CA LYS A 635 10.75 -9.42 -24.39
C LYS A 635 9.75 -8.73 -25.33
N GLY A 636 8.56 -8.39 -24.85
CA GLY A 636 7.47 -7.81 -25.66
C GLY A 636 6.99 -6.46 -25.14
N ALA A 637 5.94 -5.93 -25.76
CA ALA A 637 5.35 -4.64 -25.40
C ALA A 637 4.73 -4.69 -24.01
N GLN A 638 4.96 -3.63 -23.25
CA GLN A 638 4.44 -3.51 -21.89
C GLN A 638 3.08 -2.80 -21.89
N ILE A 639 2.14 -3.35 -21.12
CA ILE A 639 0.83 -2.72 -20.93
C ILE A 639 0.61 -2.52 -19.42
N MET A 640 0.37 -1.29 -19.02
CA MET A 640 0.19 -0.96 -17.61
C MET A 640 -0.75 0.22 -17.39
N THR A 641 -1.19 0.37 -16.15
CA THR A 641 -1.98 1.56 -15.79
C THR A 641 -1.09 2.80 -15.70
N ILE A 642 -1.67 3.97 -15.97
CA ILE A 642 -0.98 5.26 -15.84
C ILE A 642 -0.38 5.43 -14.44
N HIS A 643 -1.09 5.00 -13.38
CA HIS A 643 -0.59 5.07 -12.01
C HIS A 643 0.70 4.26 -11.79
N LYS A 644 0.79 3.07 -12.39
CA LYS A 644 1.99 2.23 -12.29
C LYS A 644 3.17 2.79 -13.07
N SER A 645 2.92 3.51 -14.16
CA SER A 645 3.96 4.13 -14.98
C SER A 645 4.64 5.34 -14.32
N LYS A 646 4.11 5.82 -13.19
CA LYS A 646 4.68 6.97 -12.50
C LYS A 646 6.11 6.67 -12.04
N GLY A 647 7.02 7.63 -12.25
CA GLY A 647 8.46 7.47 -12.02
C GLY A 647 9.21 6.81 -13.19
N MET A 648 8.52 6.09 -14.09
CA MET A 648 9.13 5.39 -15.23
C MET A 648 9.22 6.30 -16.46
N GLN A 649 9.91 5.81 -17.50
CA GLN A 649 10.02 6.45 -18.82
C GLN A 649 10.19 5.38 -19.87
N PHE A 650 9.68 5.65 -21.09
CA PHE A 650 9.63 4.68 -22.16
C PHE A 650 9.89 5.35 -23.52
N PRO A 651 10.58 4.67 -24.45
CA PRO A 651 10.85 5.24 -25.77
C PRO A 651 9.58 5.63 -26.53
N TYR A 652 8.63 4.71 -26.70
CA TYR A 652 7.35 4.95 -27.37
C TYR A 652 6.19 4.62 -26.45
N VAL A 653 5.26 5.58 -26.30
CA VAL A 653 4.11 5.45 -25.41
C VAL A 653 2.81 5.62 -26.19
N ILE A 654 1.94 4.64 -26.13
CA ILE A 654 0.56 4.72 -26.60
C ILE A 654 -0.34 4.93 -25.38
N VAL A 655 -1.00 6.08 -25.30
CA VAL A 655 -1.96 6.40 -24.24
C VAL A 655 -3.36 6.09 -24.74
N CYS A 656 -4.01 5.10 -24.15
CA CYS A 656 -5.39 4.73 -24.46
C CYS A 656 -6.34 5.29 -23.41
N GLU A 657 -7.37 6.03 -23.85
CA GLU A 657 -8.44 6.46 -22.98
C GLU A 657 -9.22 5.24 -22.41
N ARG A 658 -9.86 5.41 -21.26
CA ARG A 658 -10.61 4.34 -20.59
C ARG A 658 -11.61 3.67 -21.55
N LEU A 659 -11.55 2.33 -21.62
CA LEU A 659 -12.42 1.54 -22.50
C LEU A 659 -13.89 1.55 -22.03
N GLY A 660 -14.12 1.49 -20.74
CA GLY A 660 -15.47 1.50 -20.15
C GLY A 660 -15.85 2.85 -19.53
N ASN A 661 -17.11 2.98 -19.12
CA ASN A 661 -17.54 4.14 -18.34
C ASN A 661 -16.90 4.14 -16.96
N PRO A 662 -16.52 5.30 -16.41
CA PRO A 662 -16.05 5.38 -15.05
C PRO A 662 -17.15 4.88 -14.11
N LYS A 663 -16.84 3.89 -13.27
CA LYS A 663 -17.75 3.53 -12.18
C LYS A 663 -17.88 4.76 -11.30
N SER A 664 -19.14 5.15 -10.98
CA SER A 664 -19.37 6.27 -10.08
C SER A 664 -18.60 6.03 -8.77
N SER A 665 -17.66 6.88 -8.47
CA SER A 665 -16.79 6.76 -7.29
C SER A 665 -17.52 7.22 -6.02
N HIS A 666 -18.74 6.72 -5.79
CA HIS A 666 -19.48 6.98 -4.55
C HIS A 666 -18.99 6.12 -3.38
N ALA A 667 -17.71 5.74 -3.40
CA ALA A 667 -17.11 4.94 -2.34
C ALA A 667 -17.04 5.67 -0.98
N ASN A 668 -17.15 6.99 -0.94
CA ASN A 668 -17.09 7.76 0.28
C ASN A 668 -18.47 8.26 0.70
N GLN A 669 -19.03 7.69 1.79
CA GLN A 669 -20.26 8.17 2.42
C GLN A 669 -20.08 9.53 3.10
N LEU A 670 -18.85 9.93 3.35
CA LEU A 670 -18.49 11.17 4.02
C LEU A 670 -17.84 12.12 3.02
N LEU A 671 -18.20 13.40 3.11
CA LEU A 671 -17.53 14.50 2.43
C LEU A 671 -16.71 15.25 3.48
N GLU A 672 -15.41 15.37 3.24
CA GLU A 672 -14.46 16.02 4.13
C GLU A 672 -14.17 17.43 3.64
N GLU A 673 -14.28 18.41 4.53
CA GLU A 673 -13.91 19.79 4.26
C GLU A 673 -12.65 20.17 5.01
N TYR A 674 -11.58 20.51 4.27
CA TYR A 674 -10.30 20.92 4.83
C TYR A 674 -10.03 22.41 4.64
N ASN A 675 -9.33 23.00 5.63
CA ASN A 675 -8.66 24.28 5.53
C ASN A 675 -7.15 24.07 5.71
N GLY A 676 -6.41 24.04 4.60
CA GLY A 676 -4.99 23.67 4.63
C GLY A 676 -4.80 22.23 5.13
N THR A 677 -4.19 22.07 6.30
CA THR A 677 -3.92 20.78 6.93
C THR A 677 -4.95 20.35 7.99
N GLU A 678 -5.94 21.21 8.28
CA GLU A 678 -6.94 20.95 9.30
C GLU A 678 -8.27 20.50 8.68
N LEU A 679 -8.82 19.39 9.21
CA LEU A 679 -10.16 18.94 8.87
C LEU A 679 -11.18 19.76 9.67
N LEU A 680 -11.90 20.62 8.95
CA LEU A 680 -12.87 21.53 9.57
C LEU A 680 -14.19 20.84 9.87
N ARG A 681 -14.70 20.06 8.92
CA ARG A 681 -16.04 19.48 8.99
C ARG A 681 -16.15 18.20 8.18
N LEU A 682 -17.02 17.32 8.67
CA LEU A 682 -17.53 16.15 7.96
C LEU A 682 -18.99 16.37 7.62
N TYR A 683 -19.37 15.98 6.40
CA TYR A 683 -20.77 15.90 5.99
C TYR A 683 -21.11 14.46 5.62
N TYR A 684 -22.31 14.04 5.96
CA TYR A 684 -22.86 12.79 5.45
C TYR A 684 -23.45 13.03 4.06
N ARG A 685 -23.06 12.24 3.06
CA ARG A 685 -23.52 12.39 1.68
C ARG A 685 -24.97 11.96 1.56
N MET A 686 -25.80 12.84 1.06
CA MET A 686 -27.22 12.59 0.79
C MET A 686 -27.58 13.21 -0.56
N LYS A 687 -28.41 12.50 -1.32
CA LYS A 687 -28.85 12.91 -2.65
C LYS A 687 -29.64 14.22 -2.57
N ASN A 688 -29.41 15.15 -3.51
CA ASN A 688 -30.05 16.46 -3.60
C ASN A 688 -29.79 17.40 -2.41
N ARG A 689 -28.92 17.06 -1.45
CA ARG A 689 -28.60 17.93 -0.32
C ARG A 689 -27.95 19.24 -0.77
N GLU A 690 -27.19 19.20 -1.84
CA GLU A 690 -26.52 20.35 -2.46
C GLU A 690 -27.49 21.48 -2.87
N ILE A 691 -28.76 21.16 -3.10
CA ILE A 691 -29.78 22.14 -3.52
C ILE A 691 -30.17 23.08 -2.37
N VAL A 692 -30.18 22.55 -1.14
CA VAL A 692 -30.68 23.29 0.04
C VAL A 692 -29.62 23.65 1.07
N ASP A 693 -28.48 22.97 1.04
CA ASP A 693 -27.35 23.19 1.96
C ASP A 693 -26.15 23.79 1.20
N LYS A 694 -26.06 25.13 1.25
CA LYS A 694 -25.02 25.90 0.53
C LYS A 694 -23.59 25.56 0.99
N ASP A 695 -23.39 25.22 2.27
CA ASP A 695 -22.07 24.85 2.80
C ASP A 695 -21.67 23.48 2.27
N TYR A 696 -22.61 22.53 2.29
CA TYR A 696 -22.42 21.21 1.67
C TYR A 696 -22.14 21.33 0.16
N ALA A 697 -22.91 22.14 -0.57
CA ALA A 697 -22.73 22.35 -2.00
C ALA A 697 -21.34 22.94 -2.30
N ARG A 698 -20.86 23.90 -1.48
CA ARG A 698 -19.53 24.47 -1.64
C ARG A 698 -18.43 23.42 -1.41
N ALA A 699 -18.56 22.58 -0.38
CA ALA A 699 -17.62 21.51 -0.09
C ALA A 699 -17.63 20.44 -1.21
N LEU A 700 -18.80 20.08 -1.72
CA LEU A 700 -18.98 19.15 -2.84
C LEU A 700 -18.33 19.67 -4.13
N ASN A 701 -18.58 20.92 -4.50
CA ASN A 701 -18.00 21.56 -5.68
C ASN A 701 -16.47 21.65 -5.57
N LYS A 702 -15.94 21.91 -4.36
CA LYS A 702 -14.48 21.91 -4.13
C LYS A 702 -13.88 20.53 -4.34
N GLU A 703 -14.54 19.48 -3.89
CA GLU A 703 -14.09 18.10 -4.11
C GLU A 703 -14.19 17.70 -5.59
N GLU A 704 -15.29 18.03 -6.28
CA GLU A 704 -15.46 17.75 -7.72
C GLU A 704 -14.37 18.47 -8.54
N ALA A 705 -14.09 19.74 -8.23
CA ALA A 705 -13.02 20.48 -8.87
C ALA A 705 -11.63 19.86 -8.60
N ALA A 706 -11.39 19.34 -7.39
CA ALA A 706 -10.15 18.63 -7.07
C ALA A 706 -10.02 17.32 -7.85
N LYS A 707 -11.09 16.55 -8.03
CA LYS A 707 -11.13 15.33 -8.84
C LYS A 707 -10.88 15.62 -10.32
N ASP A 708 -11.51 16.63 -10.88
CA ASP A 708 -11.26 17.05 -12.27
C ASP A 708 -9.80 17.45 -12.48
N HIS A 709 -9.23 18.13 -11.50
CA HIS A 709 -7.81 18.51 -11.53
C HIS A 709 -6.89 17.28 -11.43
N GLU A 710 -7.22 16.30 -10.59
CA GLU A 710 -6.45 15.05 -10.49
C GLU A 710 -6.49 14.25 -11.80
N GLU A 711 -7.63 14.20 -12.50
CA GLU A 711 -7.71 13.54 -13.81
C GLU A 711 -6.80 14.23 -14.85
N ILE A 712 -6.70 15.56 -14.83
CA ILE A 712 -5.74 16.30 -15.67
C ILE A 712 -4.30 15.90 -15.30
N ASN A 713 -3.99 15.77 -14.02
CA ASN A 713 -2.69 15.29 -13.55
C ASN A 713 -2.38 13.87 -14.03
N VAL A 714 -3.39 12.97 -14.04
CA VAL A 714 -3.23 11.59 -14.55
C VAL A 714 -2.82 11.62 -16.02
N TYR A 715 -3.47 12.44 -16.85
CA TYR A 715 -3.08 12.60 -18.26
C TYR A 715 -1.70 13.26 -18.42
N TYR A 716 -1.37 14.25 -17.57
CA TYR A 716 -0.04 14.86 -17.56
C TYR A 716 1.05 13.80 -17.26
N VAL A 717 0.81 12.94 -16.28
CA VAL A 717 1.71 11.81 -15.98
C VAL A 717 1.86 10.92 -17.20
N ALA A 718 0.76 10.51 -17.85
CA ALA A 718 0.80 9.62 -19.01
C ALA A 718 1.63 10.22 -20.17
N PHE A 719 1.36 11.48 -20.54
CA PHE A 719 2.00 12.15 -21.67
C PHE A 719 3.49 12.39 -21.42
N THR A 720 3.88 12.61 -20.17
CA THR A 720 5.27 12.85 -19.77
C THR A 720 6.09 11.58 -19.54
N ARG A 721 5.54 10.38 -19.87
CA ARG A 721 6.32 9.12 -19.85
C ARG A 721 7.13 8.90 -21.10
N ALA A 722 6.73 9.50 -22.22
CA ALA A 722 7.33 9.33 -23.53
C ALA A 722 8.69 10.01 -23.66
N GLU A 723 9.67 9.29 -24.24
CA GLU A 723 10.99 9.83 -24.57
C GLU A 723 11.06 10.28 -26.03
N LEU A 724 10.73 9.41 -27.00
CA LEU A 724 10.86 9.60 -28.44
C LEU A 724 9.53 9.73 -29.16
N GLY A 725 8.49 8.99 -28.73
CA GLY A 725 7.19 9.01 -29.38
C GLY A 725 6.02 8.98 -28.40
N LEU A 726 5.05 9.88 -28.62
CA LEU A 726 3.79 9.95 -27.89
C LEU A 726 2.62 9.77 -28.84
N ILE A 727 1.84 8.73 -28.63
CA ILE A 727 0.62 8.44 -29.39
C ILE A 727 -0.55 8.47 -28.44
N VAL A 728 -1.59 9.26 -28.75
CA VAL A 728 -2.78 9.40 -27.92
C VAL A 728 -4.00 8.90 -28.68
N VAL A 729 -4.68 7.89 -28.12
CA VAL A 729 -5.93 7.35 -28.64
C VAL A 729 -7.07 7.76 -27.71
N ALA A 730 -7.91 8.69 -28.19
CA ALA A 730 -8.96 9.30 -27.38
C ALA A 730 -10.34 9.21 -28.05
N LYS A 731 -11.38 9.30 -27.22
CA LYS A 731 -12.78 9.24 -27.62
C LYS A 731 -13.25 10.55 -28.25
N ASP A 732 -13.93 10.42 -29.40
CA ASP A 732 -14.67 11.50 -30.05
C ASP A 732 -16.17 11.33 -29.80
N LYS A 733 -16.73 12.07 -28.86
CA LYS A 733 -18.19 12.12 -28.69
C LYS A 733 -18.80 12.87 -29.87
N LYS A 734 -19.51 12.16 -30.75
CA LYS A 734 -20.42 12.80 -31.70
C LYS A 734 -21.45 13.57 -30.90
N GLU A 735 -21.61 14.88 -31.19
CA GLU A 735 -22.75 15.69 -30.77
C GLU A 735 -24.04 14.96 -31.21
N SER A 736 -24.65 14.19 -30.36
CA SER A 736 -26.00 13.68 -30.61
C SER A 736 -26.97 14.85 -30.45
N LYS A 737 -27.48 15.33 -31.57
CA LYS A 737 -28.44 16.44 -31.68
C LYS A 737 -29.75 16.25 -30.95
N LYS A 738 -29.89 15.24 -30.05
CA LYS A 738 -31.19 14.88 -29.44
C LYS A 738 -31.12 14.42 -27.98
N GLU A 739 -30.08 14.67 -27.24
CA GLU A 739 -30.16 14.46 -25.79
C GLU A 739 -30.21 15.79 -25.06
N SER A 740 -31.38 16.03 -24.45
CA SER A 740 -31.66 17.10 -23.54
C SER A 740 -30.50 17.42 -22.61
N LYS A 741 -30.15 18.70 -22.48
CA LYS A 741 -29.25 19.35 -21.53
C LYS A 741 -29.24 18.75 -20.10
N LYS A 742 -28.83 17.52 -19.95
CA LYS A 742 -28.08 17.04 -18.82
C LYS A 742 -26.64 17.07 -19.28
N GLU A 743 -25.88 18.07 -18.89
CA GLU A 743 -24.44 18.07 -18.98
C GLU A 743 -23.98 16.72 -18.41
N SER A 744 -23.45 15.87 -19.28
CA SER A 744 -22.93 14.57 -18.82
C SER A 744 -21.78 14.91 -17.86
N LYS A 745 -21.91 14.54 -16.59
CA LYS A 745 -20.90 14.80 -15.54
C LYS A 745 -19.51 14.23 -15.88
N ASN A 746 -19.37 13.41 -16.93
CA ASN A 746 -18.13 12.77 -17.33
C ASN A 746 -17.66 13.33 -18.68
N LYS A 747 -16.71 14.26 -18.63
CA LYS A 747 -15.98 14.77 -19.79
C LYS A 747 -14.97 13.74 -20.27
N THR A 748 -14.84 13.56 -21.60
CA THR A 748 -13.81 12.72 -22.23
C THR A 748 -12.42 13.36 -22.10
N MET A 749 -11.34 12.59 -22.38
CA MET A 749 -9.99 13.14 -22.46
C MET A 749 -9.90 14.30 -23.48
N ARG A 750 -10.57 14.14 -24.63
CA ARG A 750 -10.68 15.18 -25.65
C ARG A 750 -11.28 16.48 -25.08
N GLU A 751 -12.42 16.37 -24.37
CA GLU A 751 -13.12 17.55 -23.81
C GLU A 751 -12.32 18.22 -22.68
N LYS A 752 -11.56 17.44 -21.87
CA LYS A 752 -10.75 17.98 -20.75
C LYS A 752 -9.46 18.66 -21.23
N LEU A 753 -8.85 18.14 -22.29
CA LEU A 753 -7.56 18.59 -22.78
C LEU A 753 -7.64 19.38 -24.10
N ASP A 754 -8.83 19.60 -24.67
CA ASP A 754 -9.04 20.25 -25.97
C ASP A 754 -8.20 19.60 -27.09
N LEU A 755 -8.24 18.25 -27.17
CA LEU A 755 -7.44 17.48 -28.10
C LEU A 755 -7.99 17.62 -29.52
N VAL A 756 -7.08 17.81 -30.49
CA VAL A 756 -7.37 17.80 -31.91
C VAL A 756 -6.53 16.74 -32.61
N PRO A 757 -7.01 16.09 -33.69
CA PRO A 757 -6.20 15.17 -34.46
C PRO A 757 -4.90 15.82 -34.93
N LEU A 758 -3.78 15.12 -34.74
CA LEU A 758 -2.45 15.61 -35.03
C LEU A 758 -1.55 14.45 -35.41
N GLU A 759 -0.64 14.66 -36.31
CA GLU A 759 0.49 13.78 -36.57
C GLU A 759 1.70 14.64 -36.98
N GLU A 760 2.74 14.65 -36.14
CA GLU A 760 3.94 15.45 -36.35
C GLU A 760 5.20 14.67 -35.99
N GLY A 761 6.28 14.89 -36.69
CA GLY A 761 7.58 14.24 -36.44
C GLY A 761 7.76 12.93 -37.22
N GLU A 762 8.82 12.20 -36.89
CA GLU A 762 9.19 10.94 -37.54
C GLU A 762 9.44 9.85 -36.52
N ILE A 763 9.00 8.63 -36.83
CA ILE A 763 9.26 7.44 -36.03
C ILE A 763 10.68 6.96 -36.35
N MET A 764 11.56 6.93 -35.37
CA MET A 764 12.96 6.53 -35.54
C MET A 764 13.30 5.35 -34.62
N PRO A 765 14.09 4.36 -35.07
CA PRO A 765 14.53 3.26 -34.25
C PRO A 765 15.27 3.73 -32.98
N VAL A 766 15.05 3.03 -31.88
CA VAL A 766 15.73 3.31 -30.63
C VAL A 766 17.19 2.89 -30.77
N ILE A 767 18.12 3.84 -30.71
CA ILE A 767 19.55 3.55 -30.66
C ILE A 767 19.84 3.06 -29.23
N SER A 768 19.71 1.74 -29.01
CA SER A 768 20.14 1.15 -27.76
C SER A 768 21.66 1.17 -27.71
N HIS A 769 22.23 2.06 -26.94
CA HIS A 769 23.55 1.79 -26.39
C HIS A 769 23.38 0.63 -25.37
N GLN A 770 23.21 -0.60 -25.86
CA GLN A 770 23.41 -1.77 -25.03
C GLN A 770 24.87 -1.69 -24.57
N LYS A 771 25.08 -1.19 -23.36
CA LYS A 771 26.10 -1.80 -22.54
C LYS A 771 25.62 -3.25 -22.36
N GLU A 772 26.16 -4.17 -23.19
CA GLU A 772 26.23 -5.55 -22.75
C GLU A 772 26.76 -5.45 -21.31
N PRO A 773 26.04 -6.02 -20.34
CA PRO A 773 26.69 -6.21 -19.06
C PRO A 773 27.95 -6.98 -19.43
N LEU A 774 29.11 -6.34 -19.31
CA LEU A 774 30.32 -7.06 -19.11
C LEU A 774 30.00 -7.92 -17.88
N ILE A 775 29.48 -9.12 -18.14
CA ILE A 775 29.67 -10.23 -17.26
C ILE A 775 31.21 -10.44 -17.34
N THR A 776 31.93 -9.57 -16.68
CA THR A 776 33.14 -10.01 -16.05
C THR A 776 32.64 -11.08 -15.10
N SER A 777 32.62 -12.33 -15.58
CA SER A 777 32.85 -13.43 -14.70
C SER A 777 34.23 -13.10 -14.10
N ALA A 778 34.29 -12.21 -13.12
CA ALA A 778 35.27 -12.34 -12.10
C ALA A 778 35.08 -13.80 -11.69
N LEU A 779 35.96 -14.67 -12.13
CA LEU A 779 36.23 -15.89 -11.44
C LEU A 779 36.39 -15.41 -9.99
N ILE A 780 35.28 -15.47 -9.26
CA ILE A 780 35.31 -15.48 -7.82
C ILE A 780 36.16 -16.74 -7.61
N LYS A 781 37.44 -16.54 -7.47
CA LYS A 781 38.28 -17.60 -6.90
C LYS A 781 37.50 -17.94 -5.64
N PRO A 782 37.00 -19.17 -5.50
CA PRO A 782 36.39 -19.52 -4.24
C PRO A 782 37.48 -19.17 -3.23
N HIS A 783 37.35 -18.11 -2.48
CA HIS A 783 38.05 -17.99 -1.25
C HIS A 783 37.65 -19.27 -0.55
N ALA A 784 38.63 -20.13 -0.32
CA ALA A 784 38.50 -21.08 0.74
C ALA A 784 38.16 -20.20 1.96
N TYR A 785 36.88 -19.99 2.18
CA TYR A 785 36.36 -19.55 3.47
C TYR A 785 36.79 -20.68 4.36
N GLY A 786 37.91 -20.45 5.10
CA GLY A 786 38.53 -21.47 5.85
C GLY A 786 37.49 -22.19 6.71
N GLU A 787 37.87 -23.21 7.30
CA GLU A 787 37.21 -24.16 8.19
C GLU A 787 35.81 -23.82 8.81
N GLN A 788 35.30 -22.58 8.67
CA GLN A 788 33.96 -22.15 9.06
C GLN A 788 32.84 -22.95 8.38
N VAL A 789 33.10 -23.53 7.20
CA VAL A 789 32.15 -24.44 6.54
C VAL A 789 32.34 -25.88 6.97
N GLN A 790 33.48 -26.20 7.56
CA GLN A 790 33.75 -27.55 8.11
C GLN A 790 33.24 -27.70 9.54
N GLU A 791 33.01 -26.59 10.27
CA GLU A 791 32.41 -26.63 11.61
C GLU A 791 30.84 -26.56 11.58
N ILE A 792 30.23 -26.32 10.45
CA ILE A 792 28.93 -26.92 10.17
C ILE A 792 29.28 -28.36 9.80
N GLU A 793 29.71 -29.18 10.78
CA GLU A 793 29.45 -30.59 10.68
C GLU A 793 27.99 -30.65 10.26
N GLU A 794 27.72 -31.10 9.02
CA GLU A 794 26.49 -31.80 8.72
C GLU A 794 26.25 -32.58 10.00
N GLU A 795 25.26 -32.18 10.80
CA GLU A 795 24.73 -33.04 11.88
C GLU A 795 24.72 -34.38 11.19
N PRO A 796 25.47 -35.39 11.66
CA PRO A 796 25.63 -36.59 10.91
C PRO A 796 24.29 -36.95 10.43
N GLU A 797 24.08 -37.24 9.13
CA GLU A 797 22.80 -37.67 8.56
C GLU A 797 22.27 -38.75 9.48
N SER A 798 21.92 -38.29 10.65
CA SER A 798 21.32 -39.06 11.72
C SER A 798 19.96 -39.29 11.20
N ASP A 799 19.65 -40.48 10.81
CA ASP A 799 18.35 -41.11 10.74
C ASP A 799 17.07 -40.23 10.67
N TYR A 800 17.22 -38.86 10.64
CA TYR A 800 16.17 -37.86 10.41
C TYR A 800 15.55 -38.00 9.01
N GLU A 801 16.27 -38.49 8.04
CA GLU A 801 15.73 -38.77 6.70
C GLU A 801 14.91 -40.06 6.61
N LYS A 802 14.98 -40.94 7.61
CA LYS A 802 14.24 -42.22 7.52
C LYS A 802 12.91 -42.28 8.22
N ASN A 803 12.58 -41.33 9.11
CA ASN A 803 11.30 -41.28 9.79
C ASN A 803 10.87 -39.83 10.09
N ASN A 804 10.57 -39.04 9.07
CA ASN A 804 9.85 -37.78 9.25
C ASN A 804 8.43 -38.08 9.69
N ASP A 805 8.25 -38.44 10.96
CA ASP A 805 6.94 -38.53 11.57
C ASP A 805 6.46 -37.12 11.92
N GLN A 806 5.79 -36.49 10.97
CA GLN A 806 5.25 -35.14 11.11
C GLN A 806 4.31 -35.04 12.30
N GLU A 807 3.65 -36.13 12.68
CA GLU A 807 2.78 -36.20 13.84
C GLU A 807 3.58 -36.02 15.14
N ALA A 808 4.73 -36.65 15.26
CA ALA A 808 5.63 -36.48 16.42
C ALA A 808 6.22 -35.07 16.50
N ILE A 809 6.58 -34.47 15.36
CA ILE A 809 7.07 -33.08 15.29
C ILE A 809 5.98 -32.10 15.73
N ASN A 810 4.79 -32.22 15.17
CA ASN A 810 3.67 -31.33 15.49
C ASN A 810 3.24 -31.46 16.95
N PHE A 811 3.24 -32.68 17.49
CA PHE A 811 2.99 -32.92 18.90
C PHE A 811 4.04 -32.24 19.80
N GLY A 812 5.32 -32.33 19.42
CA GLY A 812 6.41 -31.67 20.12
C GLY A 812 6.23 -30.15 20.15
N ILE A 813 5.94 -29.54 19.00
CA ILE A 813 5.70 -28.10 18.88
C ILE A 813 4.50 -27.68 19.75
N ALA A 814 3.40 -28.41 19.71
CA ALA A 814 2.22 -28.12 20.50
C ALA A 814 2.48 -28.24 21.99
N LEU A 815 3.24 -29.26 22.43
CA LEU A 815 3.61 -29.46 23.83
C LEU A 815 4.49 -28.32 24.37
N HIS A 816 5.53 -27.92 23.61
CA HIS A 816 6.39 -26.79 23.95
C HIS A 816 5.57 -25.50 24.10
N LYS A 817 4.70 -25.19 23.15
CA LYS A 817 3.81 -24.03 23.23
C LYS A 817 2.83 -24.10 24.40
N GLY A 818 2.29 -25.27 24.66
CA GLY A 818 1.42 -25.48 25.82
C GLY A 818 2.10 -25.15 27.14
N LEU A 819 3.30 -25.67 27.35
CA LEU A 819 4.11 -25.44 28.56
C LEU A 819 4.56 -23.97 28.64
N GLU A 820 4.97 -23.35 27.56
CA GLU A 820 5.31 -21.93 27.50
C GLU A 820 4.12 -21.08 28.01
N TYR A 821 2.94 -21.25 27.42
CA TYR A 821 1.77 -20.46 27.78
C TYR A 821 1.31 -20.73 29.22
N GLN A 822 1.35 -21.97 29.68
CA GLN A 822 0.91 -22.33 31.03
C GLN A 822 1.83 -21.78 32.12
N TYR A 823 3.15 -21.86 31.92
CA TYR A 823 4.11 -21.53 32.96
C TYR A 823 4.80 -20.18 32.80
N ALA A 824 5.16 -19.78 31.57
CA ALA A 824 5.81 -18.49 31.36
C ALA A 824 4.81 -17.33 31.32
N TYR A 825 3.60 -17.57 30.82
CA TYR A 825 2.54 -16.54 30.73
C TYR A 825 1.41 -16.75 31.76
N ASN A 826 1.47 -17.81 32.58
CA ASN A 826 0.48 -18.14 33.60
C ASN A 826 -0.96 -18.23 33.09
N ILE A 827 -1.13 -18.82 31.90
CA ILE A 827 -2.45 -19.02 31.27
C ILE A 827 -3.05 -20.32 31.79
N PRO A 828 -4.35 -20.33 32.18
CA PRO A 828 -5.01 -21.55 32.63
C PRO A 828 -4.99 -22.66 31.59
N LYS A 829 -4.73 -23.92 31.99
CA LYS A 829 -4.64 -25.10 31.10
C LYS A 829 -5.82 -25.20 30.12
N LYS A 830 -7.04 -24.94 30.55
CA LYS A 830 -8.22 -24.97 29.68
C LYS A 830 -8.07 -24.01 28.50
N SER A 831 -7.65 -22.77 28.74
CA SER A 831 -7.44 -21.76 27.69
C SER A 831 -6.24 -22.11 26.82
N VAL A 832 -5.20 -22.72 27.37
CA VAL A 832 -4.05 -23.22 26.59
C VAL A 832 -4.51 -24.32 25.63
N LEU A 833 -5.30 -25.30 26.11
CA LEU A 833 -5.82 -26.37 25.24
C LEU A 833 -6.77 -25.83 24.15
N GLU A 834 -7.62 -24.87 24.48
CA GLU A 834 -8.46 -24.20 23.48
C GLU A 834 -7.61 -23.50 22.42
N TYR A 835 -6.55 -22.79 22.83
CA TYR A 835 -5.60 -22.16 21.92
C TYR A 835 -4.88 -23.17 21.03
N LEU A 836 -4.35 -24.24 21.62
CA LEU A 836 -3.65 -25.30 20.88
C LEU A 836 -4.60 -26.01 19.90
N ASN A 837 -5.85 -26.21 20.28
CA ASN A 837 -6.87 -26.78 19.40
C ASN A 837 -7.14 -25.86 18.21
N TYR A 838 -7.21 -24.57 18.44
CA TYR A 838 -7.44 -23.59 17.38
C TYR A 838 -6.25 -23.49 16.41
N HIS A 839 -5.03 -23.38 16.92
CA HIS A 839 -3.83 -23.16 16.11
C HIS A 839 -3.17 -24.45 15.58
N HIS A 840 -3.30 -25.56 16.27
CA HIS A 840 -2.65 -26.83 15.91
C HIS A 840 -3.63 -27.98 15.65
N GLY A 841 -4.93 -27.77 15.79
CA GLY A 841 -5.96 -28.79 15.58
C GLY A 841 -5.97 -29.39 14.18
N PHE A 842 -5.58 -28.59 13.21
CA PHE A 842 -5.43 -28.99 11.83
C PHE A 842 -4.44 -30.16 11.62
N TYR A 843 -3.40 -30.23 12.45
CA TYR A 843 -2.39 -31.29 12.34
C TYR A 843 -2.83 -32.65 12.89
N GLY A 844 -4.09 -32.80 13.29
CA GLY A 844 -4.64 -34.04 13.81
C GLY A 844 -3.95 -34.52 15.08
N LEU A 845 -3.61 -33.61 15.98
CA LEU A 845 -2.93 -33.90 17.24
C LEU A 845 -3.77 -34.82 18.13
N ASP A 846 -3.10 -35.73 18.86
CA ASP A 846 -3.70 -36.45 19.97
C ASP A 846 -3.86 -35.53 21.17
N TYR A 847 -5.01 -34.83 21.22
CA TYR A 847 -5.32 -33.86 22.29
C TYR A 847 -5.39 -34.51 23.65
N GLN A 848 -5.84 -35.78 23.74
CA GLN A 848 -5.89 -36.51 24.99
C GLN A 848 -4.46 -36.73 25.51
N ALA A 849 -3.55 -37.17 24.65
CA ALA A 849 -2.14 -37.34 25.03
C ALA A 849 -1.47 -36.02 25.38
N LEU A 850 -1.83 -34.92 24.70
CA LEU A 850 -1.32 -33.59 25.00
C LEU A 850 -1.80 -33.07 26.36
N GLU A 851 -3.09 -33.21 26.65
CA GLU A 851 -3.68 -32.86 27.96
C GLU A 851 -3.06 -33.69 29.10
N GLU A 852 -2.97 -35.01 28.92
CA GLU A 852 -2.31 -35.90 29.85
C GLU A 852 -0.83 -35.52 30.09
N SER A 853 -0.12 -35.12 29.05
CA SER A 853 1.28 -34.64 29.17
C SER A 853 1.38 -33.35 29.99
N LEU A 854 0.49 -32.38 29.75
CA LEU A 854 0.44 -31.14 30.53
C LEU A 854 0.07 -31.42 32.01
N GLU A 855 -0.83 -32.39 32.27
CA GLU A 855 -1.17 -32.80 33.64
C GLU A 855 -0.03 -33.46 34.40
N LEU A 856 0.86 -34.17 33.72
CA LEU A 856 2.06 -34.72 34.34
C LEU A 856 2.96 -33.62 34.92
N PHE A 857 3.10 -32.49 34.21
CA PHE A 857 3.85 -31.34 34.71
C PHE A 857 3.14 -30.68 35.92
N GLU A 858 1.83 -30.55 35.88
CA GLU A 858 1.05 -29.97 36.98
C GLU A 858 1.14 -30.81 38.25
N ASN A 859 1.19 -32.14 38.13
CA ASN A 859 1.17 -33.07 39.24
C ASN A 859 2.59 -33.42 39.77
N ASP A 860 3.67 -33.02 39.05
CA ASP A 860 5.03 -33.31 39.54
C ASP A 860 5.47 -32.31 40.62
N ALA A 861 5.61 -32.80 41.84
CA ALA A 861 5.93 -31.95 43.00
C ALA A 861 7.29 -31.25 42.91
N GLU A 862 8.28 -31.84 42.26
CA GLU A 862 9.61 -31.25 42.06
C GLU A 862 9.57 -30.10 41.06
N ILE A 863 8.93 -30.29 39.92
CA ILE A 863 8.76 -29.27 38.91
C ILE A 863 7.95 -28.10 39.46
N GLN A 864 6.85 -28.37 40.13
CA GLN A 864 6.02 -27.34 40.75
C GLN A 864 6.78 -26.56 41.86
N THR A 865 7.64 -27.21 42.62
CA THR A 865 8.49 -26.56 43.60
C THR A 865 9.54 -25.68 42.96
N LEU A 866 10.15 -26.13 41.83
CA LEU A 866 11.09 -25.35 41.06
C LEU A 866 10.43 -24.08 40.50
N PHE A 867 9.28 -24.22 39.85
CA PHE A 867 8.58 -23.07 39.22
C PHE A 867 8.05 -22.07 40.29
N LYS A 868 7.60 -22.56 41.44
CA LYS A 868 7.11 -21.70 42.50
C LYS A 868 8.21 -20.88 43.20
N ASN A 869 9.41 -21.46 43.34
CA ASN A 869 10.50 -20.85 44.08
C ASN A 869 11.46 -20.01 43.27
N HIS A 870 11.34 -20.03 41.93
CA HIS A 870 12.21 -19.32 41.02
C HIS A 870 11.40 -18.36 40.15
N ALA A 871 12.04 -17.26 39.75
CA ALA A 871 11.55 -16.48 38.64
C ALA A 871 11.79 -17.27 37.32
N LEU A 872 10.85 -17.18 36.39
CA LEU A 872 10.81 -18.00 35.19
C LEU A 872 10.80 -17.10 33.95
N LYS A 873 11.56 -17.49 32.91
CA LYS A 873 11.49 -16.94 31.57
C LYS A 873 11.55 -18.08 30.54
N GLY A 874 10.57 -18.11 29.62
CA GLY A 874 10.53 -19.05 28.52
C GLY A 874 11.25 -18.54 27.28
N GLU A 875 11.64 -19.45 26.41
CA GLU A 875 12.11 -19.21 25.06
C GLU A 875 13.26 -18.18 24.96
N VAL A 876 14.31 -18.37 25.74
CA VAL A 876 15.45 -17.44 25.81
C VAL A 876 16.44 -17.75 24.71
N ALA A 877 16.46 -16.90 23.65
CA ALA A 877 17.42 -17.02 22.57
C ALA A 877 18.77 -16.39 22.91
N PHE A 878 19.86 -17.02 22.50
CA PHE A 878 21.23 -16.52 22.68
C PHE A 878 22.14 -16.95 21.54
N LEU A 879 23.27 -16.27 21.38
CA LEU A 879 24.34 -16.60 20.45
C LEU A 879 25.59 -16.94 21.24
N PHE A 880 26.11 -18.15 21.10
CA PHE A 880 27.32 -18.60 21.75
C PHE A 880 28.18 -19.45 20.81
N GLN A 881 29.46 -19.14 20.70
CA GLN A 881 30.42 -19.82 19.82
C GLN A 881 29.99 -19.89 18.34
N GLY A 882 29.24 -18.83 17.87
CA GLY A 882 28.73 -18.77 16.51
C GLY A 882 27.43 -19.52 16.25
N VAL A 883 26.88 -20.22 17.25
CA VAL A 883 25.62 -20.98 17.18
C VAL A 883 24.50 -20.19 17.84
N VAL A 884 23.39 -20.00 17.13
CA VAL A 884 22.15 -19.46 17.72
C VAL A 884 21.39 -20.60 18.35
N SER A 885 21.15 -20.48 19.65
CA SER A 885 20.44 -21.50 20.42
C SER A 885 19.30 -20.85 21.22
N ARG A 886 18.35 -21.68 21.68
CA ARG A 886 17.18 -21.22 22.46
C ARG A 886 16.98 -22.16 23.63
N ILE A 887 16.91 -21.56 24.82
CA ILE A 887 16.59 -22.25 26.06
C ILE A 887 15.07 -22.26 26.27
N ASP A 888 14.44 -23.42 26.41
CA ASP A 888 12.99 -23.52 26.63
C ASP A 888 12.55 -22.82 27.90
N VAL A 889 13.23 -23.08 28.98
CA VAL A 889 12.96 -22.46 30.31
C VAL A 889 14.25 -22.14 31.06
N LEU A 890 14.38 -20.88 31.46
CA LEU A 890 15.40 -20.38 32.36
C LEU A 890 14.75 -19.98 33.69
N LEU A 891 15.22 -20.55 34.76
CA LEU A 891 14.79 -20.26 36.10
C LEU A 891 15.90 -19.62 36.93
N TRP A 892 15.59 -18.65 37.80
CA TRP A 892 16.58 -18.07 38.70
C TRP A 892 15.96 -17.68 40.03
N ASP A 893 16.77 -17.67 41.06
CA ASP A 893 16.39 -17.25 42.40
C ASP A 893 17.26 -16.10 42.93
N LYS A 894 16.89 -15.56 44.10
CA LYS A 894 17.68 -14.53 44.81
C LYS A 894 18.96 -15.09 45.43
N GLY A 895 19.12 -16.39 45.51
CA GLY A 895 20.28 -17.11 46.07
C GLY A 895 21.39 -17.36 45.04
N GLN A 896 21.37 -16.72 43.89
CA GLN A 896 22.33 -16.92 42.80
C GLN A 896 22.32 -18.35 42.23
N ASN A 897 21.18 -18.99 42.13
CA ASN A 897 21.00 -20.24 41.42
C ASN A 897 20.31 -19.98 40.09
N LEU A 898 20.83 -20.62 39.04
CA LEU A 898 20.24 -20.65 37.70
C LEU A 898 19.91 -22.10 37.36
N CYS A 899 18.72 -22.34 36.83
CA CYS A 899 18.35 -23.65 36.35
C CYS A 899 17.84 -23.55 34.91
N VAL A 900 18.39 -24.36 34.02
CA VAL A 900 17.97 -24.51 32.65
C VAL A 900 17.20 -25.79 32.48
N LEU A 901 15.99 -25.69 31.92
CA LEU A 901 15.19 -26.84 31.56
C LEU A 901 14.88 -26.84 30.07
N ASP A 902 15.04 -28.01 29.47
CA ASP A 902 14.77 -28.26 28.06
C ASP A 902 13.70 -29.37 27.98
N TYR A 903 12.67 -29.15 27.18
CA TYR A 903 11.56 -30.09 27.04
C TYR A 903 11.77 -30.98 25.82
N LYS A 904 11.52 -32.28 25.92
CA LYS A 904 11.59 -33.21 24.81
C LYS A 904 10.37 -34.13 24.80
N SER A 905 9.78 -34.33 23.64
CA SER A 905 8.66 -35.23 23.40
C SER A 905 9.09 -36.69 23.19
N SER A 906 10.39 -36.96 23.03
CA SER A 906 10.94 -38.33 22.79
C SER A 906 12.29 -38.49 23.45
N GLN A 907 12.60 -39.71 23.87
CA GLN A 907 13.93 -40.10 24.40
C GLN A 907 14.92 -40.54 23.31
N ASN A 908 14.56 -40.54 22.05
CA ASN A 908 15.31 -41.11 20.95
C ASN A 908 16.57 -40.28 20.78
N TYR A 909 17.32 -39.75 21.19
CA TYR A 909 18.54 -38.96 20.98
C TYR A 909 19.09 -38.35 22.29
N GLN A 910 19.06 -39.11 23.38
CA GLN A 910 19.50 -38.63 24.68
C GLN A 910 20.90 -38.03 24.71
N GLN A 911 21.86 -38.54 23.93
CA GLN A 911 23.20 -38.00 23.89
C GLN A 911 23.26 -36.60 23.24
N SER A 912 22.53 -36.39 22.16
CA SER A 912 22.40 -35.10 21.51
C SER A 912 21.68 -34.10 22.44
N HIS A 913 20.62 -34.52 23.11
CA HIS A 913 19.89 -33.66 24.07
C HIS A 913 20.77 -33.23 25.26
N LYS A 914 21.60 -34.13 25.74
CA LYS A 914 22.60 -33.82 26.79
C LYS A 914 23.62 -32.81 26.32
N ALA A 915 24.15 -32.99 25.08
CA ALA A 915 25.12 -32.07 24.52
C ALA A 915 24.51 -30.67 24.36
N GLN A 916 23.27 -30.60 23.90
CA GLN A 916 22.51 -29.34 23.73
C GLN A 916 22.38 -28.61 25.05
N VAL A 917 21.90 -29.27 26.11
CA VAL A 917 21.71 -28.67 27.42
C VAL A 917 23.03 -28.33 28.09
N SER A 918 24.11 -29.13 27.88
CA SER A 918 25.47 -28.82 28.36
C SER A 918 25.99 -27.52 27.69
N HIS A 919 25.72 -27.32 26.41
CA HIS A 919 26.05 -26.08 25.70
C HIS A 919 25.34 -24.86 26.32
N TYR A 920 24.07 -25.00 26.69
CA TYR A 920 23.33 -23.95 27.40
C TYR A 920 23.94 -23.62 28.77
N ALA A 921 24.32 -24.64 29.52
CA ALA A 921 24.97 -24.45 30.81
C ALA A 921 26.36 -23.78 30.66
N GLU A 922 27.11 -24.11 29.62
CA GLU A 922 28.40 -23.48 29.34
C GLU A 922 28.24 -22.01 29.01
N PHE A 923 27.30 -21.67 28.12
CA PHE A 923 26.94 -20.27 27.86
C PHE A 923 26.65 -19.49 29.13
N LEU A 924 25.76 -20.02 29.96
CA LEU A 924 25.39 -19.36 31.23
C LEU A 924 26.56 -19.22 32.19
N LYS A 925 27.48 -20.18 32.24
CA LYS A 925 28.70 -20.08 33.05
C LYS A 925 29.58 -18.90 32.61
N THR A 926 29.64 -18.63 31.30
CA THR A 926 30.38 -17.45 30.79
C THR A 926 29.68 -16.14 31.11
N GLN A 927 28.35 -16.10 31.08
CA GLN A 927 27.58 -14.88 31.35
C GLN A 927 27.36 -14.58 32.83
N ALA A 928 27.26 -15.62 33.64
CA ALA A 928 26.95 -15.52 35.07
C ALA A 928 27.88 -16.41 35.94
N PRO A 929 29.20 -16.11 35.94
CA PRO A 929 30.19 -16.99 36.57
C PRO A 929 30.01 -17.17 38.12
N HIS A 930 29.26 -16.30 38.77
CA HIS A 930 28.99 -16.34 40.20
C HIS A 930 27.74 -17.15 40.57
N PHE A 931 26.97 -17.59 39.57
CA PHE A 931 25.75 -18.35 39.80
C PHE A 931 26.05 -19.86 39.78
N LYS A 932 25.34 -20.60 40.66
CA LYS A 932 25.28 -22.04 40.53
C LYS A 932 24.32 -22.44 39.45
N ILE A 933 24.82 -23.14 38.43
CA ILE A 933 24.03 -23.51 37.25
C ILE A 933 23.68 -25.00 37.38
N GLN A 934 22.40 -25.30 37.24
CA GLN A 934 21.84 -26.63 37.07
C GLN A 934 21.21 -26.72 35.70
N ALA A 935 21.35 -27.83 35.03
CA ALA A 935 20.74 -28.06 33.73
C ALA A 935 20.02 -29.42 33.75
N GLY A 936 18.82 -29.44 33.18
CA GLY A 936 17.99 -30.63 33.12
C GLY A 936 17.19 -30.74 31.83
N ILE A 937 16.89 -31.99 31.49
CA ILE A 937 16.01 -32.35 30.37
C ILE A 937 14.78 -32.99 30.95
N ILE A 938 13.62 -32.57 30.52
CA ILE A 938 12.33 -33.13 30.88
C ILE A 938 11.75 -33.81 29.66
N TYR A 939 11.67 -35.16 29.73
CA TYR A 939 10.99 -35.94 28.70
C TYR A 939 9.53 -36.10 29.06
N ALA A 940 8.64 -35.59 28.23
CA ALA A 940 7.20 -35.76 28.40
C ALA A 940 6.60 -36.42 27.16
N HIS A 941 6.31 -37.70 27.27
CA HIS A 941 5.73 -38.47 26.16
C HIS A 941 4.67 -39.44 26.68
N LYS A 942 3.47 -39.40 26.16
CA LYS A 942 2.38 -40.39 26.32
C LYS A 942 2.29 -41.03 27.75
N ARG A 943 2.03 -40.19 28.76
CA ARG A 943 1.86 -40.62 30.15
C ARG A 943 3.14 -40.90 30.94
N LEU A 944 4.30 -40.54 30.43
CA LEU A 944 5.58 -40.68 31.12
C LEU A 944 6.27 -39.32 31.22
N LEU A 945 6.66 -38.94 32.42
CA LEU A 945 7.50 -37.80 32.70
C LEU A 945 8.82 -38.28 33.29
N GLU A 946 9.92 -38.10 32.61
CA GLU A 946 11.24 -38.41 33.11
C GLU A 946 12.10 -37.15 33.17
N LYS A 947 12.88 -37.01 34.23
CA LYS A 947 13.79 -35.90 34.48
C LYS A 947 15.23 -36.41 34.43
N LEU A 948 16.06 -35.74 33.65
CA LEU A 948 17.48 -36.03 33.53
C LEU A 948 18.27 -34.77 33.87
N TRP A 949 18.99 -34.79 34.98
CA TRP A 949 19.90 -33.70 35.35
C TRP A 949 21.28 -33.93 34.73
N VAL A 950 21.87 -32.88 34.11
CA VAL A 950 23.11 -32.89 33.34
C VAL A 950 24.20 -32.08 34.06
#